data_dee1d2eb2d59efafe121397ecd180af1
#
_entry.id   dee1d2eb2d59efafe121397ecd180af1
#
_cell.length_a   1.000
_cell.length_b   1.000
_cell.length_c   1.000
_cell.angle_alpha   90.00
_cell.angle_beta   90.00
_cell.angle_gamma   90.00
#
_symmetry.space_group_name_H-M   'P 1'
#
loop_
_entity.id
_entity.type
_entity.pdbx_description
1 polymer ?
#
loop_
_entity_poly.entity_id
_entity_poly.type
_entity_poly.pdbx_seq_one_letter_code
_entity_poly.pdbx_strand_id
1 'polypeptide(L)'
;MWREHKKLWKQRAVVVFVVAGLLLNLFLLLRSEYSRQSWMEPTVSCYRSIYREIKGMEPAQAKSYLKKKSNNQNIAYERRIGYETMLDEISRAGSYDDYLEEREKDYSKSKVFEGFRKSSKYDRKDAAKVMKMLRQFQGSTVQIVPSRGWAMILLFFQTDIVGLVTLLAAAAVSFMQEKERGEYFFIRTMKRGRGPFIIYKVSALLLFSMEVLLLLYLENILVAWKMYGLGDLNACLQSVHGFIGTGVAADLKQSIVLFLGLKLLAYFMVMLLILFLMTVCDTSQKLYVCLAVIIGGSSLAYWGISANSWLSALKYVNLIGFLHTGEMMAVYRNIGLYGFPVSYITVGIVFFIVVGILLFTGTVFFFCDQKIVSRARRHILPKGKRQRKIRGYRLFYGETKKILYYQSVFLMVCVFAGVVWWNYTPVHSLYNDESDVYYKEYVDQVSGPYTKASAQKIKQWREERLALEKQIHQEKRKAATDELKSIVESGYTKERKRTEGFQVLMDHLGYISGIPNGGLFYERGYEQLTGYEMAWKRDAMLALEGVLMVILTVAGIYSREYETGMMRLLRTTSRGRQELRSAKLWIGVGIVTVIYGIIYGSEFYRILSAFGTKGWSCSVASMSHMPLYLSGLAVVDYLALILVMRYLGFLLVMAAVYLISSRAESFIMTVVYSISIFALPLVLYLSGVKVLKYVLLNPLLLGNIF
;
A
#
# COMPACT_ATOMS: atom_id res chain seq x y z
N MET A 1 4.79 36.61 3.04
CA MET A 1 5.28 35.25 3.12
C MET A 1 5.63 34.86 4.58
N TRP A 2 6.61 35.49 5.24
CA TRP A 2 7.07 35.13 6.60
C TRP A 2 5.99 35.12 7.67
N ARG A 3 5.03 36.07 7.64
CA ARG A 3 3.90 36.11 8.58
C ARG A 3 2.96 34.89 8.41
N GLU A 4 2.66 34.48 7.16
CA GLU A 4 1.83 33.30 6.87
C GLU A 4 2.56 32.03 7.31
N HIS A 5 3.86 31.92 7.04
CA HIS A 5 4.67 30.79 7.48
C HIS A 5 4.72 30.68 9.02
N LYS A 6 4.96 31.81 9.73
CA LYS A 6 4.92 31.83 11.20
C LYS A 6 3.53 31.48 11.76
N LYS A 7 2.45 31.84 11.03
CA LYS A 7 1.08 31.45 11.38
C LYS A 7 0.88 29.94 11.31
N LEU A 8 1.45 29.24 10.30
CA LEU A 8 1.40 27.80 10.19
C LEU A 8 1.99 27.10 11.41
N TRP A 9 3.21 27.45 11.81
CA TRP A 9 3.89 26.86 12.97
C TRP A 9 3.27 27.23 14.32
N LYS A 10 2.47 28.31 14.41
CA LYS A 10 1.69 28.65 15.60
C LYS A 10 0.40 27.84 15.74
N GLN A 11 -0.07 27.19 14.68
CA GLN A 11 -1.25 26.33 14.73
C GLN A 11 -0.91 24.99 15.39
N ARG A 12 -1.44 24.74 16.60
CA ARG A 12 -1.19 23.51 17.36
C ARG A 12 -1.44 22.25 16.54
N ALA A 13 -2.51 22.24 15.73
CA ALA A 13 -2.83 21.11 14.88
C ALA A 13 -1.70 20.78 13.89
N VAL A 14 -1.09 21.78 13.22
CA VAL A 14 -0.01 21.57 12.28
C VAL A 14 1.23 20.98 12.97
N VAL A 15 1.60 21.51 14.14
CA VAL A 15 2.72 21.00 14.93
C VAL A 15 2.48 19.54 15.35
N VAL A 16 1.27 19.23 15.82
CA VAL A 16 0.90 17.85 16.19
C VAL A 16 1.03 16.90 14.98
N PHE A 17 0.58 17.33 13.79
CA PHE A 17 0.73 16.50 12.58
C PHE A 17 2.18 16.27 12.19
N VAL A 18 3.03 17.30 12.28
CA VAL A 18 4.47 17.14 11.96
C VAL A 18 5.14 16.19 12.96
N VAL A 19 4.91 16.37 14.26
CA VAL A 19 5.48 15.50 15.30
C VAL A 19 4.96 14.06 15.17
N ALA A 20 3.66 13.89 14.98
CA ALA A 20 3.07 12.56 14.75
C ALA A 20 3.61 11.91 13.46
N GLY A 21 3.81 12.71 12.41
CA GLY A 21 4.43 12.25 11.17
C GLY A 21 5.86 11.75 11.38
N LEU A 22 6.70 12.49 12.10
CA LEU A 22 8.06 12.06 12.45
C LEU A 22 8.05 10.77 13.28
N LEU A 23 7.24 10.71 14.34
CA LEU A 23 7.15 9.51 15.16
C LEU A 23 6.65 8.28 14.37
N LEU A 24 5.69 8.48 13.48
CA LEU A 24 5.20 7.42 12.60
C LEU A 24 6.26 6.97 11.59
N ASN A 25 7.00 7.92 10.99
CA ASN A 25 8.08 7.61 10.06
C ASN A 25 9.19 6.83 10.75
N LEU A 26 9.63 7.27 11.93
CA LEU A 26 10.60 6.54 12.75
C LEU A 26 10.14 5.12 13.05
N PHE A 27 8.89 4.98 13.49
CA PHE A 27 8.30 3.69 13.77
C PHE A 27 8.29 2.77 12.53
N LEU A 28 7.87 3.28 11.38
CA LEU A 28 7.83 2.52 10.12
C LEU A 28 9.23 2.11 9.65
N LEU A 29 10.22 3.00 9.77
CA LEU A 29 11.63 2.71 9.47
C LEU A 29 12.17 1.58 10.34
N LEU A 30 12.08 1.73 11.66
CA LEU A 30 12.55 0.72 12.60
C LEU A 30 11.81 -0.61 12.38
N ARG A 31 10.50 -0.54 12.20
CA ARG A 31 9.68 -1.71 11.97
C ARG A 31 10.04 -2.45 10.68
N SER A 32 10.27 -1.73 9.58
CA SER A 32 10.65 -2.35 8.31
C SER A 32 11.94 -3.16 8.44
N GLU A 33 12.91 -2.64 9.18
CA GLU A 33 14.20 -3.30 9.36
C GLU A 33 14.15 -4.47 10.36
N TYR A 34 13.45 -4.30 11.48
CA TYR A 34 13.29 -5.40 12.45
C TYR A 34 12.32 -6.50 11.98
N SER A 35 11.37 -6.20 11.07
CA SER A 35 10.49 -7.22 10.50
C SER A 35 11.12 -8.04 9.38
N ARG A 36 12.23 -7.56 8.80
CA ARG A 36 13.04 -8.31 7.81
C ARG A 36 13.79 -9.49 8.42
N GLN A 37 13.85 -9.61 9.75
CA GLN A 37 14.43 -10.75 10.47
C GLN A 37 13.59 -12.01 10.21
N SER A 38 13.67 -12.50 8.98
CA SER A 38 13.13 -13.78 8.57
C SER A 38 14.24 -14.82 8.56
N TRP A 39 13.87 -16.07 8.44
CA TRP A 39 14.83 -17.16 8.25
C TRP A 39 15.69 -17.01 6.98
N MET A 40 15.37 -16.07 6.08
CA MET A 40 16.10 -15.77 4.84
C MET A 40 17.01 -14.53 4.91
N GLU A 41 16.91 -13.72 5.95
CA GLU A 41 17.66 -12.47 6.03
C GLU A 41 18.39 -12.30 7.37
N PRO A 42 19.64 -11.78 7.38
CA PRO A 42 20.39 -11.55 8.59
C PRO A 42 19.78 -10.41 9.41
N THR A 43 19.89 -10.49 10.73
CA THR A 43 19.54 -9.38 11.64
C THR A 43 20.42 -8.16 11.38
N VAL A 44 19.97 -6.98 11.82
CA VAL A 44 20.73 -5.72 11.70
C VAL A 44 22.11 -5.85 12.37
N SER A 45 22.17 -6.51 13.54
CA SER A 45 23.43 -6.72 14.28
C SER A 45 24.38 -7.66 13.53
N CYS A 46 23.86 -8.74 12.96
CA CYS A 46 24.61 -9.69 12.15
C CYS A 46 25.17 -9.01 10.89
N TYR A 47 24.32 -8.34 10.12
CA TYR A 47 24.74 -7.59 8.92
C TYR A 47 25.85 -6.58 9.24
N ARG A 48 25.66 -5.77 10.30
CA ARG A 48 26.66 -4.77 10.73
C ARG A 48 27.98 -5.39 11.15
N SER A 49 27.96 -6.54 11.84
CA SER A 49 29.17 -7.24 12.25
C SER A 49 29.96 -7.73 11.04
N ILE A 50 29.27 -8.34 10.06
CA ILE A 50 29.88 -8.85 8.82
C ILE A 50 30.43 -7.71 7.98
N TYR A 51 29.69 -6.60 7.84
CA TYR A 51 30.20 -5.43 7.14
C TYR A 51 31.50 -4.88 7.76
N ARG A 52 31.61 -4.87 9.10
CA ARG A 52 32.83 -4.46 9.79
C ARG A 52 34.01 -5.38 9.52
N GLU A 53 33.77 -6.68 9.34
CA GLU A 53 34.81 -7.65 9.01
C GLU A 53 35.43 -7.41 7.63
N ILE A 54 34.63 -6.95 6.67
CA ILE A 54 35.08 -6.75 5.27
C ILE A 54 35.43 -5.28 4.97
N LYS A 55 35.15 -4.36 5.86
CA LYS A 55 35.41 -2.94 5.67
C LYS A 55 36.92 -2.70 5.48
N GLY A 56 37.29 -2.11 4.34
CA GLY A 56 38.69 -1.82 3.99
C GLY A 56 39.42 -2.97 3.32
N MET A 57 38.77 -4.11 3.06
CA MET A 57 39.34 -5.16 2.21
C MET A 57 39.18 -4.79 0.74
N GLU A 58 40.11 -5.27 -0.09
CA GLU A 58 39.90 -5.21 -1.54
C GLU A 58 38.69 -6.09 -1.94
N PRO A 59 37.90 -5.67 -2.96
CA PRO A 59 36.71 -6.38 -3.38
C PRO A 59 36.92 -7.88 -3.66
N ALA A 60 38.03 -8.25 -4.30
CA ALA A 60 38.37 -9.64 -4.59
C ALA A 60 38.65 -10.47 -3.32
N GLN A 61 39.38 -9.88 -2.35
CA GLN A 61 39.66 -10.49 -1.06
C GLN A 61 38.40 -10.67 -0.24
N ALA A 62 37.53 -9.64 -0.19
CA ALA A 62 36.26 -9.69 0.52
C ALA A 62 35.33 -10.78 -0.05
N LYS A 63 35.24 -10.90 -1.40
CA LYS A 63 34.46 -11.96 -2.05
C LYS A 63 34.97 -13.36 -1.68
N SER A 64 36.29 -13.57 -1.74
CA SER A 64 36.89 -14.87 -1.39
C SER A 64 36.68 -15.20 0.10
N TYR A 65 36.84 -14.21 0.98
CA TYR A 65 36.60 -14.34 2.42
C TYR A 65 35.16 -14.73 2.74
N LEU A 66 34.18 -14.00 2.18
CA LEU A 66 32.76 -14.27 2.38
C LEU A 66 32.37 -15.63 1.85
N LYS A 67 32.84 -16.03 0.64
CA LYS A 67 32.61 -17.34 0.06
C LYS A 67 33.16 -18.48 0.90
N LYS A 68 34.37 -18.29 1.48
CA LYS A 68 34.97 -19.29 2.41
C LYS A 68 34.14 -19.41 3.69
N LYS A 69 33.63 -18.30 4.21
CA LYS A 69 32.81 -18.29 5.43
C LYS A 69 31.40 -18.83 5.20
N SER A 70 30.75 -18.52 4.08
CA SER A 70 29.40 -19.01 3.78
C SER A 70 29.38 -20.54 3.58
N ASN A 71 30.46 -21.13 3.04
CA ASN A 71 30.59 -22.58 2.84
C ASN A 71 30.92 -23.36 4.13
N ASN A 72 31.22 -22.69 5.24
CA ASN A 72 31.58 -23.36 6.48
C ASN A 72 30.31 -23.80 7.24
N GLN A 73 30.08 -25.11 7.32
CA GLN A 73 28.93 -25.73 7.99
C GLN A 73 28.92 -25.54 9.51
N ASN A 74 30.07 -25.22 10.15
CA ASN A 74 30.18 -25.05 11.58
C ASN A 74 29.76 -23.66 12.10
N ILE A 75 29.29 -22.77 11.24
CA ILE A 75 28.85 -21.42 11.58
C ILE A 75 27.34 -21.42 11.78
N ALA A 76 26.86 -20.65 12.78
CA ALA A 76 25.43 -20.46 13.02
C ALA A 76 24.69 -20.05 11.74
N TYR A 77 23.52 -20.63 11.54
CA TYR A 77 22.70 -20.46 10.31
C TYR A 77 22.47 -18.99 9.94
N GLU A 78 22.13 -18.16 10.92
CA GLU A 78 21.91 -16.73 10.73
C GLU A 78 23.15 -16.02 10.14
N ARG A 79 24.33 -16.37 10.66
CA ARG A 79 25.58 -15.76 10.21
C ARG A 79 26.00 -16.23 8.82
N ARG A 80 25.66 -17.49 8.47
CA ARG A 80 25.87 -18.03 7.12
C ARG A 80 25.02 -17.27 6.10
N ILE A 81 23.72 -17.10 6.38
CA ILE A 81 22.83 -16.25 5.55
C ILE A 81 23.36 -14.83 5.45
N GLY A 82 23.88 -14.28 6.54
CA GLY A 82 24.50 -12.96 6.52
C GLY A 82 25.68 -12.85 5.57
N TYR A 83 26.56 -13.87 5.52
CA TYR A 83 27.67 -13.92 4.56
C TYR A 83 27.18 -14.09 3.13
N GLU A 84 26.17 -14.92 2.87
CA GLU A 84 25.55 -15.10 1.55
C GLU A 84 24.91 -13.80 1.04
N THR A 85 24.13 -13.13 1.89
CA THR A 85 23.49 -11.83 1.56
C THR A 85 24.55 -10.77 1.25
N MET A 86 25.61 -10.69 2.07
CA MET A 86 26.69 -9.71 1.85
C MET A 86 27.48 -10.05 0.58
N LEU A 87 27.70 -11.34 0.28
CA LEU A 87 28.34 -11.79 -0.93
C LEU A 87 27.54 -11.39 -2.17
N ASP A 88 26.22 -11.54 -2.14
CA ASP A 88 25.35 -11.11 -3.24
C ASP A 88 25.39 -9.58 -3.41
N GLU A 89 25.29 -8.81 -2.34
CA GLU A 89 25.38 -7.35 -2.39
C GLU A 89 26.69 -6.83 -2.96
N ILE A 90 27.82 -7.50 -2.65
CA ILE A 90 29.14 -7.10 -3.18
C ILE A 90 29.57 -7.89 -4.40
N SER A 91 28.71 -8.76 -4.94
CA SER A 91 29.04 -9.61 -6.10
C SER A 91 29.61 -8.83 -7.28
N ARG A 92 29.14 -7.59 -7.45
CA ARG A 92 29.55 -6.64 -8.49
C ARG A 92 30.57 -5.59 -8.01
N ALA A 93 31.09 -5.70 -6.78
CA ALA A 93 32.16 -4.81 -6.31
C ALA A 93 33.48 -5.13 -7.04
N GLY A 94 34.27 -4.11 -7.32
CA GLY A 94 35.51 -4.16 -8.08
C GLY A 94 35.43 -3.37 -9.36
N SER A 95 35.57 -4.00 -10.52
CA SER A 95 35.49 -3.31 -11.80
C SER A 95 34.05 -3.14 -12.28
N TYR A 96 33.71 -1.93 -12.74
CA TYR A 96 32.44 -1.69 -13.42
C TYR A 96 32.39 -2.35 -14.82
N ASP A 97 33.55 -2.67 -15.38
CA ASP A 97 33.70 -3.27 -16.71
C ASP A 97 33.07 -4.66 -16.78
N ASP A 98 33.14 -5.44 -15.68
CA ASP A 98 32.46 -6.75 -15.60
C ASP A 98 30.94 -6.63 -15.81
N TYR A 99 30.33 -5.59 -15.21
CA TYR A 99 28.91 -5.30 -15.41
C TYR A 99 28.61 -4.85 -16.84
N LEU A 100 29.48 -4.06 -17.46
CA LEU A 100 29.34 -3.63 -18.84
C LEU A 100 29.40 -4.82 -19.80
N GLU A 101 30.34 -5.75 -19.62
CA GLU A 101 30.43 -6.96 -20.43
C GLU A 101 29.19 -7.84 -20.32
N GLU A 102 28.66 -8.04 -19.11
CA GLU A 102 27.42 -8.79 -18.89
C GLU A 102 26.27 -8.15 -19.66
N ARG A 103 26.12 -6.84 -19.56
CA ARG A 103 25.08 -6.06 -20.25
C ARG A 103 25.24 -6.09 -21.78
N GLU A 104 26.46 -6.03 -22.29
CA GLU A 104 26.72 -6.13 -23.73
C GLU A 104 26.40 -7.53 -24.28
N LYS A 105 26.72 -8.54 -23.49
CA LYS A 105 26.35 -9.94 -23.83
C LYS A 105 24.84 -10.14 -23.88
N ASP A 106 24.11 -9.62 -22.87
CA ASP A 106 22.65 -9.66 -22.82
C ASP A 106 22.04 -8.90 -24.00
N TYR A 107 22.59 -7.74 -24.33
CA TYR A 107 22.15 -6.95 -25.45
C TYR A 107 22.43 -7.62 -26.81
N SER A 108 23.58 -8.27 -26.95
CA SER A 108 23.91 -9.04 -28.16
C SER A 108 23.03 -10.28 -28.32
N LYS A 109 22.72 -10.98 -27.21
CA LYS A 109 21.77 -12.12 -27.23
C LYS A 109 20.37 -11.66 -27.61
N SER A 110 19.89 -10.52 -27.10
CA SER A 110 18.59 -9.99 -27.50
C SER A 110 18.54 -9.66 -28.99
N LYS A 111 19.63 -9.18 -29.60
CA LYS A 111 19.74 -8.98 -31.06
C LYS A 111 19.59 -10.26 -31.86
N VAL A 112 20.11 -11.39 -31.37
CA VAL A 112 19.96 -12.69 -32.04
C VAL A 112 18.51 -13.17 -32.01
N PHE A 113 17.81 -12.96 -30.91
CA PHE A 113 16.36 -13.20 -30.79
C PHE A 113 15.50 -12.21 -31.59
N GLU A 114 15.99 -11.00 -31.86
CA GLU A 114 15.33 -9.98 -32.69
C GLU A 114 15.18 -10.36 -34.17
N GLY A 115 15.96 -11.32 -34.66
CA GLY A 115 15.73 -11.92 -35.97
C GLY A 115 14.34 -12.55 -36.16
N PHE A 116 13.67 -12.86 -35.03
CA PHE A 116 12.30 -13.39 -34.97
C PHE A 116 11.23 -12.36 -34.57
N ARG A 117 11.62 -11.19 -34.09
CA ARG A 117 10.70 -10.10 -33.69
C ARG A 117 11.16 -8.77 -34.32
N LYS A 118 10.30 -8.12 -35.11
CA LYS A 118 10.58 -6.78 -35.69
C LYS A 118 10.89 -5.79 -34.54
N SER A 119 12.17 -5.54 -34.26
CA SER A 119 12.55 -4.48 -33.33
C SER A 119 12.22 -3.10 -33.94
N SER A 120 11.58 -2.24 -33.15
CA SER A 120 11.27 -0.90 -33.60
C SER A 120 12.55 -0.06 -33.76
N LYS A 121 12.52 0.93 -34.66
CA LYS A 121 13.65 1.90 -34.78
C LYS A 121 13.97 2.59 -33.46
N TYR A 122 12.95 2.71 -32.58
CA TYR A 122 13.09 3.24 -31.23
C TYR A 122 13.97 2.35 -30.34
N ASP A 123 13.69 1.05 -30.28
CA ASP A 123 14.40 0.12 -29.39
C ASP A 123 15.91 0.11 -29.66
N ARG A 124 16.31 0.21 -30.93
CA ARG A 124 17.73 0.30 -31.31
C ARG A 124 18.38 1.61 -30.84
N LYS A 125 17.68 2.76 -30.98
CA LYS A 125 18.18 4.06 -30.51
C LYS A 125 18.26 4.10 -28.99
N ASP A 126 17.27 3.52 -28.31
CA ASP A 126 17.22 3.45 -26.85
C ASP A 126 18.38 2.64 -26.31
N ALA A 127 18.55 1.44 -26.78
CA ALA A 127 19.63 0.58 -26.37
C ALA A 127 21.03 1.16 -26.65
N ALA A 128 21.23 1.78 -27.82
CA ALA A 128 22.48 2.48 -28.13
C ALA A 128 22.75 3.62 -27.18
N LYS A 129 21.71 4.38 -26.78
CA LYS A 129 21.83 5.49 -25.82
C LYS A 129 22.11 4.98 -24.40
N VAL A 130 21.44 3.90 -23.96
CA VAL A 130 21.69 3.28 -22.65
C VAL A 130 23.14 2.79 -22.59
N MET A 131 23.62 2.06 -23.61
CA MET A 131 25.00 1.58 -23.64
C MET A 131 26.02 2.72 -23.67
N LYS A 132 25.77 3.76 -24.46
CA LYS A 132 26.62 4.96 -24.48
C LYS A 132 26.72 5.62 -23.11
N MET A 133 25.59 5.69 -22.38
CA MET A 133 25.55 6.28 -21.04
C MET A 133 26.31 5.41 -20.02
N LEU A 134 26.11 4.11 -20.03
CA LEU A 134 26.79 3.19 -19.11
C LEU A 134 28.29 3.14 -19.35
N ARG A 135 28.76 3.20 -20.61
CA ARG A 135 30.21 3.25 -20.94
C ARG A 135 30.93 4.49 -20.41
N GLN A 136 30.23 5.56 -20.02
CA GLN A 136 30.86 6.73 -19.36
C GLN A 136 31.46 6.36 -18.00
N PHE A 137 31.03 5.23 -17.39
CA PHE A 137 31.55 4.74 -16.12
C PHE A 137 32.63 3.65 -16.30
N GLN A 138 33.06 3.38 -17.53
CA GLN A 138 34.13 2.42 -17.81
C GLN A 138 35.39 2.78 -16.99
N GLY A 139 36.02 1.78 -16.39
CA GLY A 139 37.17 1.97 -15.49
C GLY A 139 36.84 2.49 -14.09
N SER A 140 35.55 2.73 -13.77
CA SER A 140 35.17 3.12 -12.41
C SER A 140 35.27 1.94 -11.45
N THR A 141 35.77 2.20 -10.24
CA THR A 141 35.86 1.22 -9.17
C THR A 141 34.58 1.21 -8.34
N VAL A 142 33.92 0.06 -8.28
CA VAL A 142 32.74 -0.15 -7.40
C VAL A 142 33.26 -0.59 -6.03
N GLN A 143 33.01 0.23 -5.02
CA GLN A 143 33.49 0.03 -3.64
C GLN A 143 32.50 -0.78 -2.80
N ILE A 144 32.95 -1.30 -1.67
CA ILE A 144 32.12 -2.00 -0.70
C ILE A 144 31.47 -0.97 0.25
N VAL A 145 30.15 -0.80 0.14
CA VAL A 145 29.37 0.11 0.98
C VAL A 145 28.19 -0.63 1.64
N PRO A 146 27.67 -0.15 2.78
CA PRO A 146 26.51 -0.78 3.45
C PRO A 146 25.21 -0.48 2.67
N SER A 147 24.92 -1.28 1.65
CA SER A 147 23.81 -1.06 0.71
C SER A 147 22.44 -0.94 1.38
N ARG A 148 22.19 -1.65 2.50
CA ARG A 148 20.93 -1.56 3.26
C ARG A 148 20.70 -0.18 3.86
N GLY A 149 21.74 0.47 4.39
CA GLY A 149 21.63 1.83 4.91
C GLY A 149 21.23 2.82 3.81
N TRP A 150 21.81 2.68 2.63
CA TRP A 150 21.47 3.51 1.46
C TRP A 150 20.08 3.22 0.91
N ALA A 151 19.62 1.96 0.92
CA ALA A 151 18.26 1.60 0.54
C ALA A 151 17.21 2.25 1.47
N MET A 152 17.48 2.34 2.79
CA MET A 152 16.62 3.07 3.74
C MET A 152 16.48 4.56 3.39
N ILE A 153 17.54 5.19 2.89
CA ILE A 153 17.51 6.61 2.54
C ILE A 153 16.83 6.82 1.19
N LEU A 154 17.19 6.03 0.18
CA LEU A 154 16.83 6.30 -1.22
C LEU A 154 15.56 5.58 -1.69
N LEU A 155 15.23 4.40 -1.12
CA LEU A 155 14.16 3.53 -1.62
C LEU A 155 12.98 3.37 -0.65
N PHE A 156 13.03 3.92 0.56
CA PHE A 156 11.96 3.77 1.54
C PHE A 156 10.78 4.71 1.24
N PHE A 157 9.84 4.22 0.46
CA PHE A 157 8.68 4.98 -0.04
C PHE A 157 7.66 5.37 1.05
N GLN A 158 7.60 4.65 2.16
CA GLN A 158 6.66 4.94 3.25
C GLN A 158 6.84 6.35 3.84
N THR A 159 8.06 6.88 3.82
CA THR A 159 8.36 8.27 4.19
C THR A 159 7.56 9.27 3.35
N ASP A 160 7.40 9.01 2.04
CA ASP A 160 6.64 9.89 1.15
C ASP A 160 5.15 9.86 1.49
N ILE A 161 4.59 8.71 1.85
CA ILE A 161 3.19 8.61 2.28
C ILE A 161 2.96 9.46 3.53
N VAL A 162 3.85 9.35 4.53
CA VAL A 162 3.79 10.17 5.75
C VAL A 162 3.90 11.67 5.41
N GLY A 163 4.83 12.03 4.54
CA GLY A 163 5.00 13.39 4.05
C GLY A 163 3.73 13.92 3.38
N LEU A 164 3.14 13.17 2.44
CA LEU A 164 1.90 13.54 1.74
C LEU A 164 0.73 13.80 2.70
N VAL A 165 0.55 12.92 3.69
CA VAL A 165 -0.52 13.09 4.71
C VAL A 165 -0.26 14.34 5.55
N THR A 166 0.99 14.59 5.94
CA THR A 166 1.36 15.79 6.72
C THR A 166 1.12 17.07 5.91
N LEU A 167 1.51 17.10 4.63
CA LEU A 167 1.27 18.24 3.74
C LEU A 167 -0.22 18.51 3.52
N LEU A 168 -1.00 17.46 3.29
CA LEU A 168 -2.46 17.59 3.13
C LEU A 168 -3.11 18.13 4.40
N ALA A 169 -2.72 17.64 5.58
CA ALA A 169 -3.25 18.10 6.84
C ALA A 169 -2.91 19.58 7.10
N ALA A 170 -1.67 19.99 6.85
CA ALA A 170 -1.24 21.38 7.02
C ALA A 170 -1.99 22.33 6.05
N ALA A 171 -2.10 21.94 4.77
CA ALA A 171 -2.84 22.71 3.79
C ALA A 171 -4.34 22.78 4.12
N ALA A 172 -4.95 21.69 4.61
CA ALA A 172 -6.34 21.66 5.02
C ALA A 172 -6.61 22.61 6.20
N VAL A 173 -5.75 22.60 7.21
CA VAL A 173 -5.88 23.47 8.39
C VAL A 173 -5.63 24.96 8.01
N SER A 174 -4.66 25.25 7.16
CA SER A 174 -4.28 26.64 6.86
C SER A 174 -5.08 27.29 5.73
N PHE A 175 -5.51 26.50 4.73
CA PHE A 175 -6.17 27.03 3.53
C PHE A 175 -7.67 26.69 3.52
N MET A 176 -7.99 25.41 3.61
CA MET A 176 -9.38 24.96 3.41
C MET A 176 -10.28 25.39 4.57
N GLN A 177 -9.79 25.37 5.80
CA GLN A 177 -10.53 25.80 6.97
C GLN A 177 -10.87 27.30 6.93
N GLU A 178 -9.93 28.14 6.48
CA GLU A 178 -10.19 29.57 6.29
C GLU A 178 -11.21 29.83 5.17
N LYS A 179 -11.17 29.00 4.10
CA LYS A 179 -12.15 29.07 2.99
C LYS A 179 -13.54 28.70 3.47
N GLU A 180 -13.68 27.62 4.23
CA GLU A 180 -14.97 27.14 4.74
C GLU A 180 -15.56 28.09 5.79
N ARG A 181 -14.72 28.78 6.59
CA ARG A 181 -15.16 29.86 7.51
C ARG A 181 -15.55 31.15 6.81
N GLY A 182 -15.34 31.25 5.48
CA GLY A 182 -15.66 32.44 4.71
C GLY A 182 -14.70 33.62 4.92
N GLU A 183 -13.54 33.41 5.57
CA GLU A 183 -12.55 34.46 5.84
C GLU A 183 -12.03 35.11 4.56
N TYR A 184 -11.98 34.35 3.44
CA TYR A 184 -11.53 34.86 2.14
C TYR A 184 -12.46 35.92 1.54
N PHE A 185 -13.74 36.01 1.92
CA PHE A 185 -14.60 37.09 1.47
C PHE A 185 -14.09 38.43 2.02
N PHE A 186 -13.69 38.47 3.29
CA PHE A 186 -13.15 39.70 3.91
C PHE A 186 -11.75 40.01 3.39
N ILE A 187 -10.87 39.00 3.26
CA ILE A 187 -9.50 39.20 2.77
C ILE A 187 -9.48 39.78 1.37
N ARG A 188 -10.34 39.30 0.47
CA ARG A 188 -10.43 39.78 -0.93
C ARG A 188 -10.93 41.20 -1.11
N THR A 189 -11.60 41.76 -0.11
CA THR A 189 -12.01 43.19 -0.12
C THR A 189 -10.85 44.14 0.18
N MET A 190 -9.73 43.61 0.75
CA MET A 190 -8.56 44.41 1.06
C MET A 190 -7.73 44.71 -0.18
N LYS A 191 -7.01 45.85 -0.23
CA LYS A 191 -6.20 46.32 -1.37
C LYS A 191 -5.16 45.28 -1.87
N ARG A 192 -4.61 44.44 -0.97
CA ARG A 192 -3.64 43.36 -1.29
C ARG A 192 -4.19 41.95 -1.04
N GLY A 193 -5.49 41.79 -0.91
CA GLY A 193 -6.15 40.55 -0.48
C GLY A 193 -6.39 39.53 -1.60
N ARG A 194 -6.05 39.83 -2.86
CA ARG A 194 -6.22 38.93 -4.01
C ARG A 194 -4.90 38.28 -4.43
N GLY A 195 -4.30 38.73 -5.52
CA GLY A 195 -3.06 38.15 -6.07
C GLY A 195 -1.89 38.11 -5.06
N PRO A 196 -1.49 39.23 -4.45
CA PRO A 196 -0.38 39.20 -3.48
C PRO A 196 -0.61 38.26 -2.30
N PHE A 197 -1.83 38.21 -1.77
CA PHE A 197 -2.15 37.35 -0.64
C PHE A 197 -1.97 35.87 -0.96
N ILE A 198 -2.56 35.39 -2.10
CA ILE A 198 -2.48 33.98 -2.48
C ILE A 198 -1.05 33.59 -2.80
N ILE A 199 -0.27 34.45 -3.48
CA ILE A 199 1.15 34.18 -3.77
C ILE A 199 1.93 34.00 -2.47
N TYR A 200 1.77 34.90 -1.48
CA TYR A 200 2.46 34.74 -0.19
C TYR A 200 2.03 33.49 0.56
N LYS A 201 0.77 33.10 0.47
CA LYS A 201 0.25 31.90 1.11
C LYS A 201 0.78 30.63 0.47
N VAL A 202 0.77 30.56 -0.87
CA VAL A 202 1.36 29.45 -1.64
C VAL A 202 2.86 29.33 -1.32
N SER A 203 3.60 30.45 -1.37
CA SER A 203 5.03 30.45 -1.06
C SER A 203 5.33 30.00 0.38
N ALA A 204 4.49 30.36 1.35
CA ALA A 204 4.64 29.90 2.73
C ALA A 204 4.42 28.38 2.87
N LEU A 205 3.44 27.81 2.16
CA LEU A 205 3.17 26.36 2.15
C LEU A 205 4.22 25.57 1.37
N LEU A 206 4.81 26.14 0.31
CA LEU A 206 5.96 25.54 -0.37
C LEU A 206 7.20 25.51 0.54
N LEU A 207 7.47 26.59 1.27
CA LEU A 207 8.55 26.60 2.27
C LEU A 207 8.30 25.55 3.36
N PHE A 208 7.07 25.44 3.85
CA PHE A 208 6.71 24.40 4.82
C PHE A 208 6.89 22.98 4.25
N SER A 209 6.58 22.76 2.98
CA SER A 209 6.79 21.44 2.37
C SER A 209 8.26 21.07 2.25
N MET A 210 9.15 22.06 2.02
CA MET A 210 10.60 21.87 2.07
C MET A 210 11.06 21.49 3.49
N GLU A 211 10.56 22.16 4.51
CA GLU A 211 10.91 21.86 5.91
C GLU A 211 10.47 20.45 6.32
N VAL A 212 9.24 20.03 5.97
CA VAL A 212 8.74 18.68 6.25
C VAL A 212 9.58 17.62 5.54
N LEU A 213 9.92 17.84 4.26
CA LEU A 213 10.81 16.97 3.50
C LEU A 213 12.17 16.80 4.22
N LEU A 214 12.80 17.92 4.56
CA LEU A 214 14.13 17.89 5.20
C LEU A 214 14.10 17.19 6.55
N LEU A 215 13.05 17.42 7.37
CA LEU A 215 12.90 16.76 8.66
C LEU A 215 12.75 15.23 8.51
N LEU A 216 11.87 14.76 7.61
CA LEU A 216 11.64 13.34 7.40
C LEU A 216 12.87 12.63 6.83
N TYR A 217 13.54 13.21 5.84
CA TYR A 217 14.73 12.58 5.25
C TYR A 217 15.98 12.71 6.11
N LEU A 218 16.10 13.76 6.92
CA LEU A 218 17.14 13.85 7.96
C LEU A 218 16.97 12.71 8.97
N GLU A 219 15.75 12.41 9.37
CA GLU A 219 15.44 11.27 10.23
C GLU A 219 15.87 9.94 9.58
N ASN A 220 15.54 9.72 8.30
CA ASN A 220 15.98 8.52 7.56
C ASN A 220 17.50 8.39 7.54
N ILE A 221 18.22 9.48 7.26
CA ILE A 221 19.68 9.50 7.23
C ILE A 221 20.27 9.17 8.60
N LEU A 222 19.73 9.78 9.68
CA LEU A 222 20.21 9.54 11.03
C LEU A 222 19.98 8.09 11.48
N VAL A 223 18.81 7.52 11.17
CA VAL A 223 18.49 6.13 11.50
C VAL A 223 19.38 5.16 10.70
N ALA A 224 19.54 5.38 9.39
CA ALA A 224 20.41 4.56 8.56
C ALA A 224 21.87 4.60 9.02
N TRP A 225 22.37 5.79 9.34
CA TRP A 225 23.71 5.97 9.87
C TRP A 225 23.93 5.23 11.20
N LYS A 226 22.96 5.31 12.12
CA LYS A 226 23.03 4.65 13.41
C LYS A 226 22.94 3.12 13.28
N MET A 227 22.11 2.61 12.38
CA MET A 227 21.88 1.16 12.21
C MET A 227 22.98 0.47 11.41
N TYR A 228 23.37 1.03 10.28
CA TYR A 228 24.26 0.39 9.30
C TYR A 228 25.59 1.13 9.08
N GLY A 229 25.64 2.43 9.38
CA GLY A 229 26.68 3.33 8.90
C GLY A 229 26.41 3.75 7.45
N LEU A 230 27.18 4.73 6.95
CA LEU A 230 27.05 5.22 5.57
C LEU A 230 28.20 4.78 4.65
N GLY A 231 29.27 4.19 5.22
CA GLY A 231 30.46 3.81 4.44
C GLY A 231 31.30 5.03 4.01
N ASP A 232 31.98 4.91 2.87
CA ASP A 232 32.72 6.02 2.26
C ASP A 232 31.75 6.86 1.41
N LEU A 233 31.57 8.12 1.79
CA LEU A 233 30.70 9.06 1.09
C LEU A 233 31.26 9.52 -0.27
N ASN A 234 32.54 9.28 -0.54
CA ASN A 234 33.16 9.57 -1.83
C ASN A 234 33.06 8.39 -2.82
N ALA A 235 32.52 7.24 -2.38
CA ALA A 235 32.24 6.13 -3.27
C ALA A 235 31.20 6.53 -4.34
N CYS A 236 31.30 5.97 -5.55
CA CYS A 236 30.33 6.20 -6.60
C CYS A 236 28.96 5.58 -6.25
N LEU A 237 27.86 6.15 -6.75
CA LEU A 237 26.50 5.66 -6.49
C LEU A 237 26.30 4.20 -6.96
N GLN A 238 27.02 3.76 -7.99
CA GLN A 238 27.03 2.39 -8.50
C GLN A 238 27.48 1.36 -7.45
N SER A 239 28.15 1.81 -6.38
CA SER A 239 28.59 0.96 -5.27
C SER A 239 27.42 0.46 -4.40
N VAL A 240 26.26 1.12 -4.45
CA VAL A 240 25.06 0.68 -3.73
C VAL A 240 24.35 -0.43 -4.50
N HIS A 241 24.06 -1.55 -3.85
CA HIS A 241 23.29 -2.62 -4.47
C HIS A 241 21.93 -2.10 -4.98
N GLY A 242 21.60 -2.40 -6.24
CA GLY A 242 20.40 -1.87 -6.91
C GLY A 242 20.62 -0.58 -7.70
N PHE A 243 21.74 0.14 -7.51
CA PHE A 243 22.08 1.36 -8.26
C PHE A 243 23.20 1.16 -9.29
N ILE A 244 23.66 -0.04 -9.51
CA ILE A 244 24.74 -0.32 -10.46
C ILE A 244 24.40 0.09 -11.90
N GLY A 245 23.12 0.03 -12.28
CA GLY A 245 22.60 0.44 -13.60
C GLY A 245 22.22 1.93 -13.68
N THR A 246 22.58 2.74 -12.69
CA THR A 246 22.27 4.18 -12.69
C THR A 246 23.04 4.92 -13.78
N GLY A 247 22.39 5.91 -14.39
CA GLY A 247 23.05 6.86 -15.30
C GLY A 247 23.53 8.15 -14.61
N VAL A 248 23.53 8.18 -13.28
CA VAL A 248 23.93 9.35 -12.49
C VAL A 248 25.41 9.26 -12.16
N ALA A 249 26.18 10.19 -12.73
CA ALA A 249 27.62 10.35 -12.44
C ALA A 249 27.80 11.19 -11.17
N ALA A 250 27.69 10.57 -10.01
CA ALA A 250 27.80 11.29 -8.74
C ALA A 250 28.33 10.37 -7.63
N ASP A 251 29.08 10.95 -6.71
CA ASP A 251 29.45 10.32 -5.45
C ASP A 251 28.21 10.19 -4.54
N LEU A 252 28.29 9.36 -3.51
CA LEU A 252 27.19 9.15 -2.59
C LEU A 252 26.71 10.44 -1.90
N LYS A 253 27.63 11.34 -1.52
CA LYS A 253 27.30 12.67 -0.97
C LYS A 253 26.53 13.55 -1.96
N GLN A 254 26.95 13.57 -3.24
CA GLN A 254 26.28 14.31 -4.31
C GLN A 254 24.93 13.70 -4.66
N SER A 255 24.84 12.37 -4.58
CA SER A 255 23.60 11.61 -4.82
C SER A 255 22.51 11.95 -3.81
N ILE A 256 22.85 12.17 -2.52
CA ILE A 256 21.86 12.64 -1.52
C ILE A 256 21.31 14.01 -1.93
N VAL A 257 22.19 14.94 -2.32
CA VAL A 257 21.77 16.30 -2.71
C VAL A 257 20.88 16.26 -3.94
N LEU A 258 21.25 15.49 -4.96
CA LEU A 258 20.45 15.29 -6.16
C LEU A 258 19.09 14.66 -5.83
N PHE A 259 19.10 13.61 -5.01
CA PHE A 259 17.89 12.92 -4.56
C PHE A 259 16.94 13.87 -3.83
N LEU A 260 17.44 14.62 -2.83
CA LEU A 260 16.64 15.61 -2.10
C LEU A 260 16.14 16.73 -3.01
N GLY A 261 16.92 17.15 -3.99
CA GLY A 261 16.51 18.15 -4.98
C GLY A 261 15.33 17.65 -5.86
N LEU A 262 15.41 16.43 -6.37
CA LEU A 262 14.32 15.82 -7.14
C LEU A 262 13.08 15.58 -6.27
N LYS A 263 13.27 15.12 -5.03
CA LYS A 263 12.16 14.98 -4.05
C LYS A 263 11.50 16.30 -3.74
N LEU A 264 12.28 17.38 -3.61
CA LEU A 264 11.75 18.72 -3.36
C LEU A 264 10.81 19.16 -4.48
N LEU A 265 11.22 18.93 -5.74
CA LEU A 265 10.36 19.22 -6.90
C LEU A 265 9.04 18.40 -6.85
N ALA A 266 9.12 17.12 -6.47
CA ALA A 266 7.93 16.27 -6.33
C ALA A 266 7.02 16.78 -5.20
N TYR A 267 7.56 17.14 -4.03
CA TYR A 267 6.79 17.68 -2.91
C TYR A 267 6.17 19.04 -3.24
N PHE A 268 6.88 19.89 -3.98
CA PHE A 268 6.32 21.17 -4.46
C PHE A 268 5.16 20.93 -5.43
N MET A 269 5.30 20.00 -6.36
CA MET A 269 4.21 19.65 -7.28
C MET A 269 2.98 19.14 -6.53
N VAL A 270 3.17 18.25 -5.55
CA VAL A 270 2.08 17.75 -4.73
C VAL A 270 1.39 18.87 -3.94
N MET A 271 2.17 19.75 -3.30
CA MET A 271 1.62 20.89 -2.58
C MET A 271 0.83 21.82 -3.50
N LEU A 272 1.37 22.12 -4.69
CA LEU A 272 0.67 22.94 -5.69
C LEU A 272 -0.61 22.27 -6.19
N LEU A 273 -0.60 20.95 -6.40
CA LEU A 273 -1.80 20.19 -6.75
C LEU A 273 -2.88 20.28 -5.66
N ILE A 274 -2.49 20.07 -4.42
CA ILE A 274 -3.41 20.19 -3.26
C ILE A 274 -4.01 21.61 -3.22
N LEU A 275 -3.19 22.64 -3.33
CA LEU A 275 -3.63 24.03 -3.29
C LEU A 275 -4.52 24.40 -4.48
N PHE A 276 -4.18 23.95 -5.69
CA PHE A 276 -5.03 24.12 -6.87
C PHE A 276 -6.40 23.49 -6.66
N LEU A 277 -6.47 22.25 -6.21
CA LEU A 277 -7.73 21.59 -5.92
C LEU A 277 -8.52 22.29 -4.79
N MET A 278 -7.83 22.83 -3.78
CA MET A 278 -8.48 23.62 -2.73
C MET A 278 -9.08 24.92 -3.23
N THR A 279 -8.50 25.52 -4.28
CA THR A 279 -9.12 26.72 -4.90
C THR A 279 -10.35 26.36 -5.72
N VAL A 280 -10.32 25.23 -6.45
CA VAL A 280 -11.40 24.78 -7.34
C VAL A 280 -12.54 24.13 -6.55
N CYS A 281 -12.23 23.27 -5.58
CA CYS A 281 -13.24 22.56 -4.79
C CYS A 281 -13.88 23.46 -3.75
N ASP A 282 -15.21 23.49 -3.70
CA ASP A 282 -15.96 24.29 -2.71
C ASP A 282 -15.96 23.67 -1.32
N THR A 283 -15.69 22.38 -1.20
CA THR A 283 -15.80 21.61 0.05
C THR A 283 -14.65 20.64 0.21
N SER A 284 -14.22 20.39 1.46
CA SER A 284 -13.16 19.42 1.80
C SER A 284 -13.44 18.01 1.26
N GLN A 285 -14.71 17.59 1.23
CA GLN A 285 -15.06 16.25 0.72
C GLN A 285 -14.79 16.11 -0.79
N LYS A 286 -15.16 17.13 -1.58
CA LYS A 286 -14.82 17.13 -3.02
C LYS A 286 -13.32 17.11 -3.25
N LEU A 287 -12.57 17.85 -2.43
CA LEU A 287 -11.12 17.84 -2.46
C LEU A 287 -10.56 16.42 -2.26
N TYR A 288 -11.00 15.72 -1.20
CA TYR A 288 -10.50 14.37 -0.92
C TYR A 288 -10.89 13.36 -2.00
N VAL A 289 -12.08 13.48 -2.58
CA VAL A 289 -12.48 12.64 -3.72
C VAL A 289 -11.58 12.91 -4.95
N CYS A 290 -11.35 14.18 -5.28
CA CYS A 290 -10.47 14.52 -6.41
C CYS A 290 -9.03 14.01 -6.18
N LEU A 291 -8.50 14.17 -4.96
CA LEU A 291 -7.19 13.65 -4.61
C LEU A 291 -7.15 12.11 -4.69
N ALA A 292 -8.16 11.43 -4.16
CA ALA A 292 -8.24 9.98 -4.23
C ALA A 292 -8.28 9.47 -5.69
N VAL A 293 -9.00 10.14 -6.57
CA VAL A 293 -9.05 9.81 -8.01
C VAL A 293 -7.69 10.04 -8.67
N ILE A 294 -7.02 11.16 -8.40
CA ILE A 294 -5.72 11.48 -9.00
C ILE A 294 -4.63 10.54 -8.48
N ILE A 295 -4.54 10.37 -7.16
CA ILE A 295 -3.55 9.47 -6.54
C ILE A 295 -3.84 8.03 -6.92
N GLY A 296 -5.10 7.58 -6.82
CA GLY A 296 -5.52 6.25 -7.21
C GLY A 296 -5.25 5.96 -8.69
N GLY A 297 -5.63 6.87 -9.60
CA GLY A 297 -5.35 6.75 -11.03
C GLY A 297 -3.86 6.70 -11.35
N SER A 298 -3.05 7.53 -10.65
CA SER A 298 -1.58 7.49 -10.78
C SER A 298 -1.00 6.19 -10.28
N SER A 299 -1.51 5.66 -9.16
CA SER A 299 -1.09 4.37 -8.61
C SER A 299 -1.44 3.22 -9.55
N LEU A 300 -2.65 3.21 -10.09
CA LEU A 300 -3.09 2.23 -11.09
C LEU A 300 -2.21 2.26 -12.35
N ALA A 301 -1.85 3.44 -12.83
CA ALA A 301 -0.96 3.59 -13.98
C ALA A 301 0.45 3.07 -13.64
N TYR A 302 0.96 3.35 -12.46
CA TYR A 302 2.32 2.96 -12.06
C TYR A 302 2.47 1.45 -11.86
N TRP A 303 1.56 0.80 -11.14
CA TRP A 303 1.65 -0.64 -10.84
C TRP A 303 0.95 -1.52 -11.89
N GLY A 304 -0.12 -1.05 -12.52
CA GLY A 304 -0.92 -1.83 -13.46
C GLY A 304 -0.38 -1.88 -14.89
N ILE A 305 0.39 -0.87 -15.33
CA ILE A 305 0.93 -0.84 -16.68
C ILE A 305 2.28 -1.58 -16.71
N SER A 306 2.44 -2.52 -17.65
CA SER A 306 3.73 -3.18 -17.89
C SER A 306 4.77 -2.20 -18.43
N ALA A 307 6.04 -2.36 -17.99
CA ALA A 307 7.16 -1.53 -18.46
C ALA A 307 7.41 -1.63 -19.97
N ASN A 308 7.05 -2.76 -20.58
CA ASN A 308 7.23 -3.03 -22.02
C ASN A 308 6.00 -2.66 -22.86
N SER A 309 4.97 -2.04 -22.26
CA SER A 309 3.77 -1.61 -22.98
C SER A 309 4.00 -0.30 -23.73
N TRP A 310 3.25 -0.07 -24.80
CA TRP A 310 3.20 1.22 -25.48
C TRP A 310 2.72 2.37 -24.55
N LEU A 311 2.01 2.03 -23.47
CA LEU A 311 1.58 2.95 -22.41
C LEU A 311 2.65 3.19 -21.35
N SER A 312 3.87 2.70 -21.49
CA SER A 312 4.95 2.83 -20.49
C SER A 312 5.25 4.29 -20.11
N ALA A 313 5.05 5.24 -21.05
CA ALA A 313 5.15 6.66 -20.75
C ALA A 313 4.17 7.08 -19.63
N LEU A 314 2.92 6.61 -19.66
CA LEU A 314 1.92 6.91 -18.64
C LEU A 314 2.26 6.25 -17.27
N LYS A 315 2.92 5.09 -17.29
CA LYS A 315 3.44 4.45 -16.08
C LYS A 315 4.46 5.33 -15.36
N TYR A 316 5.38 5.93 -16.10
CA TYR A 316 6.51 6.65 -15.51
C TYR A 316 6.26 8.16 -15.37
N VAL A 317 5.49 8.77 -16.29
CA VAL A 317 5.18 10.21 -16.27
C VAL A 317 3.86 10.43 -15.52
N ASN A 318 3.85 10.17 -14.24
CA ASN A 318 2.74 10.42 -13.34
C ASN A 318 3.20 10.78 -11.92
N LEU A 319 2.28 11.18 -11.07
CA LEU A 319 2.58 11.62 -9.71
C LEU A 319 3.34 10.55 -8.88
N ILE A 320 2.89 9.31 -8.92
CA ILE A 320 3.49 8.21 -8.15
C ILE A 320 4.86 7.83 -8.73
N GLY A 321 4.98 7.77 -10.06
CA GLY A 321 6.25 7.46 -10.73
C GLY A 321 7.37 8.42 -10.34
N PHE A 322 7.06 9.71 -10.17
CA PHE A 322 8.05 10.70 -9.74
C PHE A 322 8.27 10.76 -8.23
N LEU A 323 7.29 10.38 -7.42
CA LEU A 323 7.50 10.17 -5.98
C LEU A 323 8.44 9.01 -5.69
N HIS A 324 8.52 7.99 -6.57
CA HIS A 324 9.54 6.93 -6.50
C HIS A 324 10.91 7.40 -7.03
N THR A 325 11.39 8.54 -6.54
CA THR A 325 12.64 9.19 -6.99
C THR A 325 13.86 8.25 -6.89
N GLY A 326 13.92 7.40 -5.85
CA GLY A 326 15.00 6.42 -5.70
C GLY A 326 15.02 5.41 -6.85
N GLU A 327 13.88 4.86 -7.23
CA GLU A 327 13.77 3.96 -8.38
C GLU A 327 14.04 4.66 -9.72
N MET A 328 13.68 5.95 -9.82
CA MET A 328 14.00 6.77 -10.99
C MET A 328 15.51 6.96 -11.16
N MET A 329 16.27 7.02 -10.06
CA MET A 329 17.72 7.13 -10.06
C MET A 329 18.43 5.78 -10.16
N ALA A 330 17.80 4.68 -9.72
CA ALA A 330 18.45 3.36 -9.61
C ALA A 330 18.86 2.77 -10.96
N VAL A 331 18.06 2.98 -12.00
CA VAL A 331 18.33 2.42 -13.33
C VAL A 331 18.14 3.50 -14.39
N TYR A 332 19.14 3.65 -15.26
CA TYR A 332 19.03 4.54 -16.41
C TYR A 332 17.96 4.03 -17.36
N ARG A 333 16.93 4.84 -17.56
CA ARG A 333 15.81 4.54 -18.48
C ARG A 333 15.54 5.74 -19.36
N ASN A 334 15.07 5.46 -20.58
CA ASN A 334 14.58 6.48 -21.48
C ASN A 334 13.07 6.30 -21.70
N ILE A 335 12.41 7.42 -21.93
CA ILE A 335 11.00 7.49 -22.35
C ILE A 335 10.96 7.88 -23.80
N GLY A 336 10.16 7.17 -24.62
CA GLY A 336 9.97 7.45 -26.03
C GLY A 336 9.08 8.69 -26.23
N LEU A 337 9.69 9.80 -26.61
CA LEU A 337 8.96 10.99 -27.04
C LEU A 337 9.12 11.14 -28.55
N TYR A 338 8.03 10.97 -29.31
CA TYR A 338 8.02 11.06 -30.78
C TYR A 338 9.09 10.20 -31.45
N GLY A 339 9.38 8.99 -30.88
CA GLY A 339 10.38 8.07 -31.42
C GLY A 339 11.85 8.41 -31.08
N PHE A 340 12.08 9.37 -30.19
CA PHE A 340 13.39 9.67 -29.62
C PHE A 340 13.45 9.23 -28.15
N PRO A 341 14.53 8.54 -27.72
CA PRO A 341 14.74 8.18 -26.34
C PRO A 341 15.21 9.39 -25.52
N VAL A 342 14.39 9.86 -24.58
CA VAL A 342 14.73 10.96 -23.64
C VAL A 342 14.88 10.39 -22.24
N SER A 343 15.91 10.83 -21.51
CA SER A 343 16.15 10.34 -20.12
C SER A 343 14.92 10.59 -19.23
N TYR A 344 14.56 9.58 -18.43
CA TYR A 344 13.43 9.65 -17.50
C TYR A 344 13.58 10.81 -16.51
N ILE A 345 14.78 11.03 -15.97
CA ILE A 345 15.07 12.16 -15.05
C ILE A 345 14.81 13.49 -15.76
N THR A 346 15.26 13.65 -17.01
CA THR A 346 15.03 14.89 -17.79
C THR A 346 13.55 15.12 -18.03
N VAL A 347 12.80 14.10 -18.44
CA VAL A 347 11.35 14.18 -18.63
C VAL A 347 10.68 14.56 -17.31
N GLY A 348 11.10 13.97 -16.19
CA GLY A 348 10.57 14.28 -14.86
C GLY A 348 10.77 15.75 -14.48
N ILE A 349 11.98 16.28 -14.63
CA ILE A 349 12.28 17.68 -14.31
C ILE A 349 11.42 18.64 -15.17
N VAL A 350 11.36 18.39 -16.48
CA VAL A 350 10.54 19.22 -17.39
C VAL A 350 9.07 19.13 -17.00
N PHE A 351 8.55 17.94 -16.71
CA PHE A 351 7.18 17.74 -16.28
C PHE A 351 6.87 18.51 -14.98
N PHE A 352 7.74 18.41 -13.95
CA PHE A 352 7.56 19.15 -12.71
C PHE A 352 7.53 20.65 -12.90
N ILE A 353 8.42 21.19 -13.74
CA ILE A 353 8.47 22.63 -14.02
C ILE A 353 7.20 23.07 -14.75
N VAL A 354 6.84 22.39 -15.84
CA VAL A 354 5.68 22.78 -16.66
C VAL A 354 4.37 22.64 -15.88
N VAL A 355 4.14 21.48 -15.27
CA VAL A 355 2.91 21.23 -14.51
C VAL A 355 2.89 22.09 -13.24
N GLY A 356 4.02 22.30 -12.58
CA GLY A 356 4.14 23.17 -11.42
C GLY A 356 3.76 24.63 -11.75
N ILE A 357 4.24 25.16 -12.87
CA ILE A 357 3.86 26.51 -13.35
C ILE A 357 2.36 26.58 -13.65
N LEU A 358 1.81 25.56 -14.32
CA LEU A 358 0.38 25.51 -14.64
C LEU A 358 -0.49 25.45 -13.37
N LEU A 359 -0.11 24.64 -12.39
CA LEU A 359 -0.81 24.54 -11.11
C LEU A 359 -0.71 25.84 -10.30
N PHE A 360 0.47 26.46 -10.27
CA PHE A 360 0.68 27.74 -9.58
C PHE A 360 -0.16 28.86 -10.21
N THR A 361 -0.04 29.05 -11.52
CA THR A 361 -0.81 30.09 -12.26
C THR A 361 -2.30 29.82 -12.17
N GLY A 362 -2.73 28.57 -12.31
CA GLY A 362 -4.12 28.14 -12.12
C GLY A 362 -4.63 28.46 -10.70
N THR A 363 -3.84 28.18 -9.66
CA THR A 363 -4.20 28.51 -8.26
C THR A 363 -4.43 30.01 -8.09
N VAL A 364 -3.52 30.84 -8.61
CA VAL A 364 -3.62 32.30 -8.53
C VAL A 364 -4.83 32.79 -9.32
N PHE A 365 -5.02 32.33 -10.57
CA PHE A 365 -6.12 32.71 -11.43
C PHE A 365 -7.48 32.38 -10.81
N PHE A 366 -7.71 31.12 -10.45
CA PHE A 366 -8.99 30.70 -9.86
C PHE A 366 -9.27 31.38 -8.53
N PHE A 367 -8.24 31.62 -7.71
CA PHE A 367 -8.43 32.38 -6.48
C PHE A 367 -8.84 33.82 -6.73
N CYS A 368 -8.25 34.48 -7.72
CA CYS A 368 -8.58 35.88 -8.04
C CYS A 368 -9.93 36.04 -8.75
N ASP A 369 -10.30 35.10 -9.64
CA ASP A 369 -11.50 35.14 -10.47
C ASP A 369 -12.77 34.69 -9.73
N GLN A 370 -12.64 33.97 -8.62
CA GLN A 370 -13.82 33.59 -7.82
C GLN A 370 -14.65 34.81 -7.47
N LYS A 371 -15.85 34.92 -8.03
CA LYS A 371 -16.79 36.01 -7.75
C LYS A 371 -17.07 36.05 -6.24
N ILE A 372 -16.99 37.24 -5.66
CA ILE A 372 -17.25 37.52 -4.23
C ILE A 372 -18.72 37.24 -3.85
N VAL A 373 -19.57 37.15 -4.86
CA VAL A 373 -20.97 36.78 -4.67
C VAL A 373 -20.99 35.35 -4.10
N SER A 374 -21.39 35.23 -2.83
CA SER A 374 -21.93 33.96 -2.36
C SER A 374 -22.84 33.46 -3.48
N ARG A 375 -22.59 32.25 -3.99
CA ARG A 375 -23.60 31.54 -4.78
C ARG A 375 -24.73 31.15 -3.80
N ALA A 376 -25.47 32.13 -3.30
CA ALA A 376 -26.89 31.97 -3.25
C ALA A 376 -27.21 31.61 -4.71
N ARG A 377 -27.26 30.30 -5.02
CA ARG A 377 -27.87 29.86 -6.26
C ARG A 377 -29.17 30.60 -6.27
N ARG A 378 -29.27 31.68 -7.06
CA ARG A 378 -30.55 32.06 -7.58
C ARG A 378 -31.05 30.79 -8.27
N HIS A 379 -31.81 30.00 -7.55
CA HIS A 379 -32.84 29.22 -8.13
C HIS A 379 -33.68 30.30 -8.82
N ILE A 380 -33.40 30.54 -10.06
CA ILE A 380 -34.35 31.16 -10.98
C ILE A 380 -35.50 30.16 -10.88
N LEU A 381 -36.41 30.45 -9.95
CA LEU A 381 -37.70 29.78 -9.97
C LEU A 381 -38.24 30.07 -11.38
N PRO A 382 -38.47 29.04 -12.20
CA PRO A 382 -39.05 29.26 -13.51
C PRO A 382 -40.36 29.96 -13.26
N LYS A 383 -40.45 31.27 -13.65
CA LYS A 383 -41.67 32.03 -13.63
C LYS A 383 -42.67 31.20 -14.41
N GLY A 384 -43.68 30.67 -13.77
CA GLY A 384 -44.83 30.08 -14.44
C GLY A 384 -45.18 28.61 -14.23
N LYS A 385 -44.49 27.86 -13.38
CA LYS A 385 -45.01 26.52 -12.96
C LYS A 385 -45.83 26.67 -11.68
N ARG A 386 -47.16 26.45 -11.82
CA ARG A 386 -48.13 26.27 -10.73
C ARG A 386 -47.43 25.76 -9.50
N GLN A 387 -47.65 26.41 -8.35
CA GLN A 387 -47.30 25.88 -7.04
C GLN A 387 -47.90 24.46 -6.94
N ARG A 388 -47.14 23.44 -7.33
CA ARG A 388 -47.42 22.10 -6.88
C ARG A 388 -47.35 22.19 -5.36
N LYS A 389 -48.51 22.01 -4.68
CA LYS A 389 -48.58 21.77 -3.25
C LYS A 389 -47.40 20.86 -2.92
N ILE A 390 -46.42 21.39 -2.17
CA ILE A 390 -45.28 20.62 -1.65
C ILE A 390 -45.91 19.63 -0.69
N ARG A 391 -46.36 18.49 -1.22
CA ARG A 391 -46.70 17.29 -0.42
C ARG A 391 -45.47 17.03 0.43
N GLY A 392 -45.61 17.11 1.75
CA GLY A 392 -44.55 17.12 2.74
C GLY A 392 -43.32 16.34 2.32
N TYR A 393 -42.27 17.05 2.03
CA TYR A 393 -40.96 16.46 1.71
C TYR A 393 -40.60 15.58 2.90
N ARG A 394 -40.62 14.27 2.76
CA ARG A 394 -40.25 13.38 3.87
C ARG A 394 -38.83 13.76 4.28
N LEU A 395 -38.66 14.16 5.51
CA LEU A 395 -37.38 14.61 6.10
C LEU A 395 -36.23 13.65 5.74
N PHE A 396 -36.53 12.36 5.82
CA PHE A 396 -35.59 11.31 5.48
C PHE A 396 -35.08 11.43 4.01
N TYR A 397 -35.96 11.61 3.03
CA TYR A 397 -35.56 11.76 1.63
C TYR A 397 -34.70 13.02 1.38
N GLY A 398 -35.07 14.12 2.02
CA GLY A 398 -34.29 15.37 1.94
C GLY A 398 -32.90 15.23 2.51
N GLU A 399 -32.75 14.60 3.69
CA GLU A 399 -31.45 14.32 4.31
C GLU A 399 -30.63 13.31 3.50
N THR A 400 -31.23 12.23 3.00
CA THR A 400 -30.56 11.25 2.12
C THR A 400 -30.00 11.93 0.89
N LYS A 401 -30.81 12.75 0.19
CA LYS A 401 -30.34 13.50 -0.99
C LYS A 401 -29.21 14.47 -0.65
N LYS A 402 -29.27 15.13 0.51
CA LYS A 402 -28.23 16.03 0.99
C LYS A 402 -26.92 15.26 1.23
N ILE A 403 -26.96 14.15 1.94
CA ILE A 403 -25.77 13.38 2.30
C ILE A 403 -25.17 12.70 1.08
N LEU A 404 -25.98 11.99 0.29
CA LEU A 404 -25.47 11.23 -0.85
C LEU A 404 -24.93 12.11 -1.99
N TYR A 405 -25.67 13.15 -2.38
CA TYR A 405 -25.30 13.95 -3.55
C TYR A 405 -24.55 15.23 -3.20
N TYR A 406 -25.05 16.05 -2.24
CA TYR A 406 -24.39 17.31 -1.94
C TYR A 406 -23.12 17.15 -1.13
N GLN A 407 -23.04 16.13 -0.27
CA GLN A 407 -21.81 15.76 0.43
C GLN A 407 -20.94 14.76 -0.33
N SER A 408 -21.31 14.40 -1.57
CA SER A 408 -20.55 13.51 -2.45
C SER A 408 -20.26 12.10 -1.89
N VAL A 409 -21.04 11.64 -0.90
CA VAL A 409 -20.88 10.32 -0.30
C VAL A 409 -21.10 9.21 -1.34
N PHE A 410 -22.08 9.37 -2.23
CA PHE A 410 -22.31 8.41 -3.32
C PHE A 410 -21.07 8.25 -4.21
N LEU A 411 -20.45 9.36 -4.60
CA LEU A 411 -19.22 9.31 -5.42
C LEU A 411 -18.06 8.64 -4.67
N MET A 412 -17.90 8.91 -3.37
CA MET A 412 -16.88 8.25 -2.55
C MET A 412 -17.08 6.73 -2.51
N VAL A 413 -18.33 6.26 -2.32
CA VAL A 413 -18.64 4.83 -2.31
C VAL A 413 -18.39 4.19 -3.68
N CYS A 414 -18.72 4.89 -4.80
CA CYS A 414 -18.43 4.38 -6.15
C CYS A 414 -16.92 4.25 -6.40
N VAL A 415 -16.13 5.25 -6.03
CA VAL A 415 -14.66 5.20 -6.13
C VAL A 415 -14.10 4.05 -5.31
N PHE A 416 -14.61 3.89 -4.09
CA PHE A 416 -14.21 2.80 -3.21
C PHE A 416 -14.54 1.41 -3.78
N ALA A 417 -15.76 1.23 -4.30
CA ALA A 417 -16.13 0.00 -4.99
C ALA A 417 -15.19 -0.32 -6.17
N GLY A 418 -14.77 0.72 -6.90
CA GLY A 418 -13.77 0.60 -7.97
C GLY A 418 -12.40 0.15 -7.45
N VAL A 419 -11.95 0.66 -6.30
CA VAL A 419 -10.69 0.25 -5.66
C VAL A 419 -10.77 -1.20 -5.19
N VAL A 420 -11.86 -1.60 -4.53
CA VAL A 420 -12.07 -2.99 -4.09
C VAL A 420 -12.11 -3.96 -5.29
N TRP A 421 -12.77 -3.57 -6.36
CA TRP A 421 -12.79 -4.33 -7.61
C TRP A 421 -11.39 -4.49 -8.21
N TRP A 422 -10.61 -3.42 -8.24
CA TRP A 422 -9.24 -3.45 -8.77
C TRP A 422 -8.30 -4.33 -7.95
N ASN A 423 -8.44 -4.31 -6.64
CA ASN A 423 -7.64 -5.13 -5.73
C ASN A 423 -8.12 -6.59 -5.66
N TYR A 424 -9.10 -6.97 -6.49
CA TYR A 424 -9.59 -8.34 -6.55
C TYR A 424 -8.50 -9.28 -7.06
N THR A 425 -8.07 -10.21 -6.20
CA THR A 425 -7.10 -11.24 -6.54
C THR A 425 -7.81 -12.57 -6.85
N PRO A 426 -7.47 -13.23 -7.97
CA PRO A 426 -8.04 -14.53 -8.31
C PRO A 426 -7.73 -15.57 -7.23
N VAL A 427 -8.64 -16.54 -7.08
CA VAL A 427 -8.55 -17.57 -6.02
C VAL A 427 -7.33 -18.49 -6.19
N HIS A 428 -6.93 -18.79 -7.44
CA HIS A 428 -5.75 -19.63 -7.69
C HIS A 428 -4.44 -19.06 -7.10
N SER A 429 -4.38 -17.74 -6.84
CA SER A 429 -3.24 -17.13 -6.16
C SER A 429 -3.18 -17.41 -4.65
N LEU A 430 -4.17 -18.09 -4.09
CA LEU A 430 -4.22 -18.48 -2.68
C LEU A 430 -3.49 -19.81 -2.39
N TYR A 431 -3.17 -20.59 -3.44
CA TYR A 431 -2.39 -21.81 -3.25
C TYR A 431 -0.94 -21.48 -2.94
N ASN A 432 -0.40 -22.10 -1.88
CA ASN A 432 0.97 -21.86 -1.46
C ASN A 432 2.00 -22.58 -2.34
N ASP A 433 1.65 -23.78 -2.85
CA ASP A 433 2.52 -24.63 -3.69
C ASP A 433 1.67 -25.58 -4.54
N GLU A 434 2.29 -26.24 -5.53
CA GLU A 434 1.64 -27.29 -6.35
C GLU A 434 1.11 -28.45 -5.51
N SER A 435 1.78 -28.81 -4.41
CA SER A 435 1.30 -29.85 -3.48
C SER A 435 -0.05 -29.50 -2.86
N ASP A 436 -0.33 -28.23 -2.65
CA ASP A 436 -1.58 -27.72 -2.10
C ASP A 436 -2.77 -27.88 -3.09
N VAL A 437 -2.48 -27.75 -4.38
CA VAL A 437 -3.48 -28.04 -5.43
C VAL A 437 -3.89 -29.52 -5.37
N TYR A 438 -2.92 -30.43 -5.21
CA TYR A 438 -3.21 -31.86 -5.09
C TYR A 438 -3.89 -32.20 -3.77
N TYR A 439 -3.52 -31.56 -2.66
CA TYR A 439 -4.23 -31.69 -1.40
C TYR A 439 -5.72 -31.34 -1.56
N LYS A 440 -6.01 -30.20 -2.23
CA LYS A 440 -7.41 -29.83 -2.52
C LYS A 440 -8.12 -30.85 -3.39
N GLU A 441 -7.48 -31.39 -4.44
CA GLU A 441 -8.07 -32.43 -5.29
C GLU A 441 -8.50 -33.67 -4.47
N TYR A 442 -7.66 -34.12 -3.54
CA TYR A 442 -7.98 -35.24 -2.67
C TYR A 442 -9.14 -34.91 -1.71
N VAL A 443 -9.07 -33.74 -1.05
CA VAL A 443 -10.10 -33.30 -0.12
C VAL A 443 -11.45 -33.10 -0.79
N ASP A 444 -11.50 -32.50 -1.98
CA ASP A 444 -12.76 -32.28 -2.72
C ASP A 444 -13.53 -33.58 -3.02
N GLN A 445 -12.81 -34.70 -3.13
CA GLN A 445 -13.41 -36.02 -3.40
C GLN A 445 -13.97 -36.73 -2.15
N VAL A 446 -13.52 -36.32 -0.95
CA VAL A 446 -13.93 -36.92 0.34
C VAL A 446 -14.46 -35.87 1.32
N SER A 447 -14.78 -34.67 0.82
CA SER A 447 -15.23 -33.55 1.64
C SER A 447 -16.56 -33.80 2.37
N GLY A 448 -16.65 -33.35 3.62
CA GLY A 448 -17.79 -33.48 4.52
C GLY A 448 -17.45 -34.28 5.79
N PRO A 449 -18.45 -34.72 6.53
CA PRO A 449 -18.26 -35.57 7.69
C PRO A 449 -17.50 -36.86 7.33
N TYR A 450 -16.59 -37.29 8.19
CA TYR A 450 -15.80 -38.49 7.94
C TYR A 450 -16.65 -39.76 7.97
N THR A 451 -16.79 -40.45 6.83
CA THR A 451 -17.63 -41.63 6.63
C THR A 451 -16.80 -42.87 6.32
N LYS A 452 -17.44 -44.07 6.45
CA LYS A 452 -16.79 -45.35 6.05
C LYS A 452 -16.36 -45.35 4.56
N ALA A 453 -17.16 -44.72 3.69
CA ALA A 453 -16.82 -44.57 2.28
C ALA A 453 -15.58 -43.70 2.04
N SER A 454 -15.48 -42.57 2.75
CA SER A 454 -14.26 -41.72 2.72
C SER A 454 -13.04 -42.48 3.20
N ALA A 455 -13.17 -43.27 4.27
CA ALA A 455 -12.12 -44.08 4.80
C ALA A 455 -11.58 -45.13 3.80
N GLN A 456 -12.49 -45.83 3.10
CA GLN A 456 -12.12 -46.80 2.07
C GLN A 456 -11.34 -46.15 0.91
N LYS A 457 -11.80 -45.00 0.44
CA LYS A 457 -11.16 -44.26 -0.65
C LYS A 457 -9.78 -43.77 -0.28
N ILE A 458 -9.61 -43.25 0.93
CA ILE A 458 -8.32 -42.79 1.45
C ILE A 458 -7.37 -44.00 1.61
N LYS A 459 -7.86 -45.16 2.05
CA LYS A 459 -7.07 -46.36 2.14
C LYS A 459 -6.56 -46.83 0.77
N GLN A 460 -7.41 -46.79 -0.25
CA GLN A 460 -7.05 -47.11 -1.64
C GLN A 460 -5.91 -46.17 -2.13
N TRP A 461 -6.07 -44.87 -1.96
CA TRP A 461 -5.01 -43.92 -2.35
C TRP A 461 -3.70 -44.13 -1.61
N ARG A 462 -3.77 -44.52 -0.33
CA ARG A 462 -2.58 -44.85 0.44
C ARG A 462 -1.83 -46.04 -0.12
N GLU A 463 -2.55 -47.08 -0.51
CA GLU A 463 -1.97 -48.27 -1.14
C GLU A 463 -1.34 -47.92 -2.52
N GLU A 464 -2.02 -47.11 -3.33
CA GLU A 464 -1.52 -46.61 -4.60
C GLU A 464 -0.22 -45.78 -4.44
N ARG A 465 -0.19 -44.88 -3.47
CA ARG A 465 1.00 -44.05 -3.20
C ARG A 465 2.18 -44.87 -2.68
N LEU A 466 1.95 -45.83 -1.81
CA LEU A 466 2.97 -46.72 -1.31
C LEU A 466 3.55 -47.64 -2.43
N ALA A 467 2.69 -48.07 -3.34
CA ALA A 467 3.16 -48.87 -4.52
C ALA A 467 4.05 -48.05 -5.45
N LEU A 468 3.64 -46.78 -5.72
CA LEU A 468 4.42 -45.84 -6.53
C LEU A 468 5.77 -45.49 -5.88
N GLU A 469 5.80 -45.27 -4.58
CA GLU A 469 7.04 -44.97 -3.87
C GLU A 469 8.03 -46.14 -3.94
N LYS A 470 7.53 -47.36 -3.77
CA LYS A 470 8.35 -48.58 -3.98
C LYS A 470 8.89 -48.67 -5.39
N GLN A 471 8.09 -48.33 -6.41
CA GLN A 471 8.52 -48.32 -7.81
C GLN A 471 9.64 -47.29 -8.04
N ILE A 472 9.46 -46.05 -7.54
CA ILE A 472 10.49 -44.99 -7.64
C ILE A 472 11.79 -45.42 -6.96
N HIS A 473 11.71 -46.02 -5.78
CA HIS A 473 12.87 -46.53 -5.06
C HIS A 473 13.59 -47.65 -5.82
N GLN A 474 12.85 -48.55 -6.50
CA GLN A 474 13.42 -49.60 -7.34
C GLN A 474 14.11 -49.04 -8.58
N GLU A 475 13.52 -48.05 -9.24
CA GLU A 475 14.13 -47.40 -10.39
C GLU A 475 15.41 -46.61 -10.01
N LYS A 476 15.37 -45.89 -8.87
CA LYS A 476 16.57 -45.24 -8.31
C LYS A 476 17.71 -46.23 -8.00
N ARG A 477 17.38 -47.41 -7.50
CA ARG A 477 18.38 -48.44 -7.23
C ARG A 477 18.98 -49.04 -8.51
N LYS A 478 18.25 -49.07 -9.61
CA LYS A 478 18.72 -49.53 -10.92
C LYS A 478 19.60 -48.48 -11.63
N ALA A 479 19.51 -47.22 -11.25
CA ALA A 479 20.29 -46.13 -11.81
C ALA A 479 21.76 -46.21 -11.35
N ALA A 480 22.67 -46.44 -12.27
CA ALA A 480 24.10 -46.71 -11.99
C ALA A 480 24.89 -45.43 -11.63
N THR A 481 24.43 -44.23 -12.07
CA THR A 481 25.12 -42.96 -11.87
C THR A 481 24.22 -41.95 -11.18
N ASP A 482 24.82 -40.98 -10.48
CA ASP A 482 24.05 -39.94 -9.78
C ASP A 482 23.28 -39.01 -10.74
N GLU A 483 23.79 -38.85 -11.98
CA GLU A 483 23.07 -38.15 -13.06
C GLU A 483 21.80 -38.90 -13.47
N LEU A 484 21.86 -40.22 -13.63
CA LEU A 484 20.68 -41.05 -13.92
C LEU A 484 19.69 -41.06 -12.77
N LYS A 485 20.12 -41.01 -11.51
CA LYS A 485 19.23 -40.86 -10.33
C LYS A 485 18.52 -39.53 -10.35
N SER A 486 19.20 -38.44 -10.72
CA SER A 486 18.60 -37.11 -10.84
C SER A 486 17.58 -37.02 -11.96
N ILE A 487 17.81 -37.69 -13.09
CA ILE A 487 16.88 -37.80 -14.22
C ILE A 487 15.61 -38.56 -13.80
N VAL A 488 15.77 -39.70 -13.12
CA VAL A 488 14.64 -40.45 -12.57
C VAL A 488 13.84 -39.57 -11.59
N GLU A 489 14.52 -38.85 -10.70
CA GLU A 489 13.88 -37.93 -9.74
C GLU A 489 13.11 -36.80 -10.43
N SER A 490 13.68 -36.22 -11.48
CA SER A 490 13.01 -35.14 -12.24
C SER A 490 11.77 -35.66 -13.00
N GLY A 491 11.80 -36.90 -13.50
CA GLY A 491 10.67 -37.55 -14.16
C GLY A 491 9.45 -37.74 -13.24
N TYR A 492 9.70 -37.94 -11.96
CA TYR A 492 8.64 -38.16 -10.96
C TYR A 492 8.29 -36.90 -10.12
N THR A 493 8.74 -35.71 -10.49
CA THR A 493 8.51 -34.47 -9.75
C THR A 493 7.02 -34.22 -9.49
N LYS A 494 6.17 -34.41 -10.50
CA LYS A 494 4.72 -34.25 -10.38
C LYS A 494 4.10 -35.26 -9.42
N GLU A 495 4.49 -36.52 -9.50
CA GLU A 495 3.97 -37.57 -8.60
C GLU A 495 4.48 -37.39 -7.17
N ARG A 496 5.68 -36.88 -6.98
CA ARG A 496 6.20 -36.51 -5.68
C ARG A 496 5.38 -35.38 -5.05
N LYS A 497 5.06 -34.31 -5.81
CA LYS A 497 4.18 -33.23 -5.34
C LYS A 497 2.80 -33.74 -4.97
N ARG A 498 2.27 -34.69 -5.73
CA ARG A 498 0.99 -35.34 -5.44
C ARG A 498 1.05 -36.19 -4.17
N THR A 499 2.18 -36.86 -3.91
CA THR A 499 2.40 -37.62 -2.67
C THR A 499 2.55 -36.69 -1.47
N GLU A 500 3.24 -35.52 -1.64
CA GLU A 500 3.32 -34.48 -0.62
C GLU A 500 1.92 -33.93 -0.26
N GLY A 501 1.06 -33.66 -1.26
CA GLY A 501 -0.33 -33.25 -1.04
C GLY A 501 -1.18 -34.34 -0.32
N PHE A 502 -0.94 -35.63 -0.62
CA PHE A 502 -1.57 -36.74 0.07
C PHE A 502 -1.09 -36.86 1.53
N GLN A 503 0.19 -36.60 1.79
CA GLN A 503 0.72 -36.61 3.16
C GLN A 503 0.04 -35.53 4.02
N VAL A 504 -0.15 -34.32 3.47
CA VAL A 504 -0.90 -33.24 4.16
C VAL A 504 -2.33 -33.70 4.50
N LEU A 505 -3.01 -34.44 3.60
CA LEU A 505 -4.32 -35.03 3.88
C LEU A 505 -4.25 -36.02 5.05
N MET A 506 -3.23 -36.89 5.09
CA MET A 506 -3.07 -37.88 6.15
C MET A 506 -2.79 -37.24 7.50
N ASP A 507 -1.96 -36.21 7.54
CA ASP A 507 -1.65 -35.45 8.75
C ASP A 507 -2.90 -34.73 9.28
N HIS A 508 -3.68 -34.13 8.38
CA HIS A 508 -4.96 -33.49 8.72
C HIS A 508 -6.00 -34.51 9.19
N LEU A 509 -6.07 -35.68 8.57
CA LEU A 509 -6.94 -36.76 9.02
C LEU A 509 -6.60 -37.24 10.44
N GLY A 510 -5.30 -37.37 10.74
CA GLY A 510 -4.82 -37.70 12.08
C GLY A 510 -5.28 -36.67 13.11
N TYR A 511 -5.23 -35.40 12.78
CA TYR A 511 -5.72 -34.30 13.61
C TYR A 511 -7.23 -34.39 13.86
N ILE A 512 -8.01 -34.56 12.78
CA ILE A 512 -9.50 -34.59 12.84
C ILE A 512 -10.04 -35.80 13.63
N SER A 513 -9.33 -36.92 13.62
CA SER A 513 -9.79 -38.16 14.26
C SER A 513 -10.11 -38.02 15.75
N GLY A 514 -9.54 -37.01 16.43
CA GLY A 514 -9.81 -36.67 17.83
C GLY A 514 -10.91 -35.63 18.07
N ILE A 515 -11.56 -35.11 17.01
CA ILE A 515 -12.49 -33.98 17.12
C ILE A 515 -13.94 -34.46 16.96
N PRO A 516 -14.85 -34.17 17.92
CA PRO A 516 -16.27 -34.45 17.78
C PRO A 516 -16.84 -33.72 16.54
N ASN A 517 -17.59 -34.45 15.71
CA ASN A 517 -18.12 -33.94 14.43
C ASN A 517 -17.05 -33.39 13.48
N GLY A 518 -15.80 -33.86 13.60
CA GLY A 518 -14.71 -33.54 12.72
C GLY A 518 -15.03 -33.96 11.26
N GLY A 519 -14.64 -33.14 10.30
CA GLY A 519 -14.87 -33.43 8.89
C GLY A 519 -13.73 -32.93 8.02
N LEU A 520 -13.60 -33.56 6.85
CA LEU A 520 -12.61 -33.17 5.84
C LEU A 520 -13.20 -32.12 4.92
N PHE A 521 -12.53 -31.00 4.83
CA PHE A 521 -12.79 -29.94 3.82
C PHE A 521 -11.52 -29.15 3.61
N TYR A 522 -11.45 -28.39 2.52
CA TYR A 522 -10.28 -27.58 2.25
C TYR A 522 -10.26 -26.35 3.19
N GLU A 523 -9.57 -26.48 4.31
CA GLU A 523 -9.56 -25.52 5.42
C GLU A 523 -8.92 -24.16 5.04
N ARG A 524 -7.85 -24.19 4.20
CA ARG A 524 -7.10 -22.99 3.81
C ARG A 524 -7.94 -21.95 3.06
N GLY A 525 -8.99 -22.38 2.36
CA GLY A 525 -9.97 -21.47 1.76
C GLY A 525 -10.71 -20.62 2.80
N TYR A 526 -11.09 -21.22 3.92
CA TYR A 526 -11.83 -20.56 4.99
C TYR A 526 -10.95 -19.73 5.91
N GLU A 527 -9.64 -20.01 6.00
CA GLU A 527 -8.68 -19.18 6.74
C GLU A 527 -8.70 -17.72 6.26
N GLN A 528 -8.90 -17.50 4.97
CA GLN A 528 -9.02 -16.16 4.38
C GLN A 528 -10.21 -15.37 4.96
N LEU A 529 -11.31 -16.05 5.30
CA LEU A 529 -12.48 -15.41 5.90
C LEU A 529 -12.34 -15.22 7.41
N THR A 530 -11.61 -16.13 8.07
CA THR A 530 -11.41 -16.09 9.52
C THR A 530 -10.24 -15.20 9.96
N GLY A 531 -9.35 -14.83 9.04
CA GLY A 531 -8.20 -13.97 9.32
C GLY A 531 -7.07 -14.65 10.10
N TYR A 532 -7.03 -16.00 10.10
CA TYR A 532 -5.98 -16.77 10.77
C TYR A 532 -4.73 -16.94 9.89
N GLU A 533 -3.60 -17.30 10.51
CA GLU A 533 -2.30 -17.54 9.88
C GLU A 533 -1.85 -16.48 8.88
N MET A 534 -1.68 -16.87 7.61
CA MET A 534 -1.24 -15.96 6.54
C MET A 534 -2.27 -14.89 6.18
N ALA A 535 -3.54 -15.11 6.51
CA ALA A 535 -4.65 -14.23 6.14
C ALA A 535 -4.81 -13.01 7.07
N TRP A 536 -4.17 -12.95 8.24
CA TRP A 536 -4.36 -11.86 9.21
C TRP A 536 -4.04 -10.47 8.66
N LYS A 537 -3.02 -10.36 7.78
CA LYS A 537 -2.66 -9.08 7.14
C LYS A 537 -3.77 -8.60 6.22
N ARG A 538 -4.33 -9.52 5.40
CA ARG A 538 -5.43 -9.21 4.50
C ARG A 538 -6.67 -8.80 5.28
N ASP A 539 -7.03 -9.54 6.33
CA ASP A 539 -8.17 -9.23 7.18
C ASP A 539 -8.03 -7.84 7.83
N ALA A 540 -6.86 -7.53 8.38
CA ALA A 540 -6.59 -6.21 8.94
C ALA A 540 -6.59 -5.08 7.90
N MET A 541 -6.16 -5.35 6.66
CA MET A 541 -6.25 -4.37 5.55
C MET A 541 -7.71 -4.09 5.18
N LEU A 542 -8.54 -5.13 5.04
CA LEU A 542 -9.97 -4.97 4.76
C LEU A 542 -10.69 -4.19 5.87
N ALA A 543 -10.36 -4.48 7.14
CA ALA A 543 -10.89 -3.73 8.29
C ALA A 543 -10.45 -2.25 8.24
N LEU A 544 -9.19 -1.97 7.94
CA LEU A 544 -8.65 -0.62 7.82
C LEU A 544 -9.32 0.17 6.68
N GLU A 545 -9.45 -0.43 5.50
CA GLU A 545 -10.12 0.17 4.35
C GLU A 545 -11.56 0.54 4.67
N GLY A 546 -12.29 -0.37 5.32
CA GLY A 546 -13.66 -0.13 5.73
C GLY A 546 -13.79 0.95 6.79
N VAL A 547 -12.95 0.94 7.82
CA VAL A 547 -12.93 1.97 8.86
C VAL A 547 -12.66 3.35 8.27
N LEU A 548 -11.67 3.47 7.36
CA LEU A 548 -11.37 4.72 6.67
C LEU A 548 -12.57 5.23 5.86
N MET A 549 -13.25 4.32 5.14
CA MET A 549 -14.42 4.69 4.34
C MET A 549 -15.61 5.12 5.22
N VAL A 550 -15.84 4.44 6.34
CA VAL A 550 -16.88 4.86 7.30
C VAL A 550 -16.55 6.23 7.86
N ILE A 551 -15.30 6.49 8.26
CA ILE A 551 -14.89 7.81 8.78
C ILE A 551 -15.14 8.89 7.72
N LEU A 552 -14.67 8.72 6.50
CA LEU A 552 -14.77 9.73 5.44
C LEU A 552 -16.22 10.03 5.03
N THR A 553 -17.07 9.01 5.01
CA THR A 553 -18.48 9.16 4.60
C THR A 553 -19.37 9.71 5.69
N VAL A 554 -19.10 9.35 6.96
CA VAL A 554 -19.97 9.67 8.10
C VAL A 554 -19.57 10.96 8.82
N ALA A 555 -18.28 11.33 8.82
CA ALA A 555 -17.77 12.51 9.53
C ALA A 555 -18.49 13.82 9.17
N GLY A 556 -18.93 13.98 7.92
CA GLY A 556 -19.59 15.19 7.44
C GLY A 556 -21.06 15.33 7.84
N ILE A 557 -21.68 14.28 8.37
CA ILE A 557 -23.14 14.25 8.59
C ILE A 557 -23.60 15.31 9.63
N TYR A 558 -22.83 15.51 10.67
CA TYR A 558 -23.09 16.55 11.68
C TYR A 558 -22.15 17.74 11.57
N SER A 559 -20.86 17.52 11.41
CA SER A 559 -19.85 18.57 11.45
C SER A 559 -20.11 19.69 10.42
N ARG A 560 -20.60 19.36 9.24
CA ARG A 560 -20.95 20.36 8.22
C ARG A 560 -22.10 21.29 8.60
N GLU A 561 -23.05 20.80 9.35
CA GLU A 561 -24.15 21.66 9.83
C GLU A 561 -23.68 22.59 10.94
N TYR A 562 -22.69 22.17 11.73
CA TYR A 562 -22.03 23.05 12.68
C TYR A 562 -21.18 24.10 11.99
N GLU A 563 -20.36 23.72 11.00
CA GLU A 563 -19.52 24.64 10.21
C GLU A 563 -20.35 25.73 9.51
N THR A 564 -21.51 25.34 8.97
CA THR A 564 -22.41 26.27 8.25
C THR A 564 -23.35 27.04 9.17
N GLY A 565 -23.35 26.78 10.47
CA GLY A 565 -24.29 27.36 11.43
C GLY A 565 -25.74 26.84 11.30
N MET A 566 -26.02 25.97 10.34
CA MET A 566 -27.37 25.43 10.10
C MET A 566 -27.91 24.62 11.27
N MET A 567 -27.05 24.03 12.08
CA MET A 567 -27.47 23.27 13.26
C MET A 567 -28.31 24.09 14.22
N ARG A 568 -27.99 25.38 14.39
CA ARG A 568 -28.77 26.29 15.25
C ARG A 568 -30.18 26.47 14.71
N LEU A 569 -30.34 26.67 13.41
CA LEU A 569 -31.63 26.81 12.72
C LEU A 569 -32.43 25.51 12.75
N LEU A 570 -31.78 24.37 12.50
CA LEU A 570 -32.46 23.07 12.52
C LEU A 570 -33.05 22.75 13.90
N ARG A 571 -32.34 23.07 14.97
CA ARG A 571 -32.79 22.83 16.36
C ARG A 571 -34.00 23.68 16.79
N THR A 572 -34.29 24.77 16.09
CA THR A 572 -35.49 25.62 16.35
C THR A 572 -36.73 25.09 15.64
N THR A 573 -36.59 24.17 14.67
CA THR A 573 -37.73 23.58 13.96
C THR A 573 -38.37 22.45 14.78
N SER A 574 -39.69 22.26 14.65
CA SER A 574 -40.44 21.23 15.39
C SER A 574 -39.92 19.80 15.18
N ARG A 575 -39.40 19.48 13.96
CA ARG A 575 -38.86 18.17 13.60
C ARG A 575 -37.34 18.10 13.61
N GLY A 576 -36.66 19.18 13.94
CA GLY A 576 -35.22 19.35 13.82
C GLY A 576 -34.37 18.69 14.93
N ARG A 577 -35.01 18.11 15.94
CA ARG A 577 -34.29 17.46 17.06
C ARG A 577 -34.30 15.94 16.93
N GLN A 578 -35.34 15.25 17.34
CA GLN A 578 -35.37 13.79 17.39
C GLN A 578 -35.53 13.15 16.00
N GLU A 579 -36.47 13.64 15.19
CA GLU A 579 -36.72 13.07 13.86
C GLU A 579 -35.49 13.22 12.94
N LEU A 580 -34.83 14.38 12.99
CA LEU A 580 -33.60 14.62 12.22
C LEU A 580 -32.45 13.70 12.68
N ARG A 581 -32.30 13.53 14.00
CA ARG A 581 -31.29 12.63 14.57
C ARG A 581 -31.51 11.18 14.16
N SER A 582 -32.75 10.71 14.25
CA SER A 582 -33.15 9.37 13.82
C SER A 582 -32.91 9.17 12.31
N ALA A 583 -33.33 10.14 11.48
CA ALA A 583 -33.09 10.06 10.03
C ALA A 583 -31.62 9.94 9.69
N LYS A 584 -30.75 10.76 10.28
CA LYS A 584 -29.30 10.71 10.07
C LYS A 584 -28.67 9.39 10.51
N LEU A 585 -29.15 8.83 11.64
CA LEU A 585 -28.68 7.54 12.14
C LEU A 585 -29.00 6.43 11.14
N TRP A 586 -30.23 6.34 10.66
CA TRP A 586 -30.62 5.31 9.69
C TRP A 586 -29.92 5.49 8.34
N ILE A 587 -29.68 6.71 7.88
CA ILE A 587 -28.88 6.96 6.67
C ILE A 587 -27.44 6.46 6.88
N GLY A 588 -26.86 6.72 8.05
CA GLY A 588 -25.53 6.23 8.40
C GLY A 588 -25.45 4.71 8.42
N VAL A 589 -26.44 4.05 9.04
CA VAL A 589 -26.57 2.57 9.01
C VAL A 589 -26.62 2.07 7.57
N GLY A 590 -27.41 2.69 6.69
CA GLY A 590 -27.49 2.32 5.28
C GLY A 590 -26.15 2.48 4.56
N ILE A 591 -25.42 3.57 4.78
CA ILE A 591 -24.09 3.79 4.21
C ILE A 591 -23.11 2.70 4.69
N VAL A 592 -23.06 2.43 5.98
CA VAL A 592 -22.20 1.39 6.58
C VAL A 592 -22.53 0.02 6.02
N THR A 593 -23.83 -0.33 5.88
CA THR A 593 -24.26 -1.60 5.30
C THR A 593 -23.76 -1.76 3.86
N VAL A 594 -23.83 -0.70 3.04
CA VAL A 594 -23.31 -0.73 1.67
C VAL A 594 -21.79 -0.90 1.64
N ILE A 595 -21.05 -0.16 2.46
CA ILE A 595 -19.58 -0.27 2.56
C ILE A 595 -19.21 -1.69 3.01
N TYR A 596 -19.86 -2.20 4.03
CA TYR A 596 -19.66 -3.54 4.56
C TYR A 596 -19.92 -4.62 3.49
N GLY A 597 -21.04 -4.49 2.75
CA GLY A 597 -21.38 -5.39 1.66
C GLY A 597 -20.37 -5.38 0.51
N ILE A 598 -19.81 -4.21 0.17
CA ILE A 598 -18.76 -4.10 -0.85
C ILE A 598 -17.50 -4.86 -0.41
N ILE A 599 -17.05 -4.70 0.83
CA ILE A 599 -15.81 -5.32 1.32
C ILE A 599 -15.99 -6.81 1.57
N TYR A 600 -16.82 -7.14 2.58
CA TYR A 600 -16.94 -8.52 3.06
C TYR A 600 -17.86 -9.38 2.21
N GLY A 601 -18.84 -8.77 1.53
CA GLY A 601 -19.70 -9.48 0.58
C GLY A 601 -18.91 -9.94 -0.65
N SER A 602 -18.05 -9.11 -1.20
CA SER A 602 -17.19 -9.48 -2.33
C SER A 602 -16.16 -10.55 -1.94
N GLU A 603 -15.56 -10.43 -0.75
CA GLU A 603 -14.60 -11.42 -0.24
C GLU A 603 -15.26 -12.77 0.03
N PHE A 604 -16.43 -12.75 0.66
CA PHE A 604 -17.22 -13.93 0.93
C PHE A 604 -17.62 -14.64 -0.37
N TYR A 605 -18.13 -13.89 -1.35
CA TYR A 605 -18.46 -14.44 -2.68
C TYR A 605 -17.23 -15.05 -3.36
N ARG A 606 -16.08 -14.37 -3.32
CA ARG A 606 -14.83 -14.83 -3.92
C ARG A 606 -14.38 -16.18 -3.36
N ILE A 607 -14.41 -16.34 -2.05
CA ILE A 607 -13.98 -17.58 -1.38
C ILE A 607 -14.98 -18.70 -1.60
N LEU A 608 -16.27 -18.43 -1.44
CA LEU A 608 -17.29 -19.46 -1.60
C LEU A 608 -17.44 -19.95 -3.04
N SER A 609 -17.30 -19.08 -4.03
CA SER A 609 -17.35 -19.48 -5.45
C SER A 609 -16.24 -20.45 -5.81
N ALA A 610 -15.08 -20.36 -5.12
CA ALA A 610 -13.93 -21.21 -5.40
C ALA A 610 -13.87 -22.49 -4.58
N PHE A 611 -14.24 -22.42 -3.30
CA PHE A 611 -14.08 -23.54 -2.37
C PHE A 611 -15.42 -24.23 -2.01
N GLY A 612 -16.55 -23.63 -2.38
CA GLY A 612 -17.87 -24.19 -2.15
C GLY A 612 -18.28 -24.18 -0.66
N THR A 613 -19.31 -24.98 -0.35
CA THR A 613 -19.95 -24.99 0.98
C THR A 613 -19.91 -26.37 1.66
N LYS A 614 -19.17 -27.32 1.11
CA LYS A 614 -19.21 -28.74 1.54
C LYS A 614 -18.75 -28.96 3.00
N GLY A 615 -17.89 -28.08 3.55
CA GLY A 615 -17.42 -28.17 4.93
C GLY A 615 -18.27 -27.44 5.98
N TRP A 616 -19.37 -26.82 5.61
CA TRP A 616 -20.14 -25.94 6.49
C TRP A 616 -20.78 -26.63 7.70
N SER A 617 -21.16 -27.90 7.56
CA SER A 617 -21.72 -28.71 8.65
C SER A 617 -20.67 -29.33 9.58
N CYS A 618 -19.40 -29.25 9.22
CA CYS A 618 -18.31 -29.79 10.04
C CYS A 618 -17.98 -28.86 11.19
N SER A 619 -17.36 -29.42 12.24
CA SER A 619 -16.87 -28.63 13.38
C SER A 619 -15.79 -27.63 12.95
N VAL A 620 -15.83 -26.39 13.47
CA VAL A 620 -14.81 -25.36 13.30
C VAL A 620 -13.44 -25.86 13.73
N ALA A 621 -13.37 -26.67 14.80
CA ALA A 621 -12.12 -27.24 15.28
C ALA A 621 -11.45 -28.20 14.28
N SER A 622 -12.13 -28.59 13.19
CA SER A 622 -11.51 -29.34 12.08
C SER A 622 -10.48 -28.51 11.32
N MET A 623 -10.49 -27.18 11.44
CA MET A 623 -9.42 -26.32 10.96
C MET A 623 -8.27 -26.33 11.97
N SER A 624 -7.06 -26.72 11.52
CA SER A 624 -5.90 -27.01 12.39
C SER A 624 -5.48 -25.86 13.33
N HIS A 625 -5.86 -24.64 12.99
CA HIS A 625 -5.50 -23.43 13.75
C HIS A 625 -6.56 -22.96 14.74
N MET A 626 -7.72 -23.66 14.76
CA MET A 626 -8.84 -23.27 15.62
C MET A 626 -8.72 -23.91 16.99
N PRO A 627 -9.01 -23.17 18.08
CA PRO A 627 -9.01 -23.70 19.41
C PRO A 627 -10.02 -24.85 19.58
N LEU A 628 -9.64 -25.92 20.26
CA LEU A 628 -10.48 -27.10 20.49
C LEU A 628 -11.77 -26.78 21.27
N TYR A 629 -11.81 -25.71 22.08
CA TYR A 629 -13.03 -25.31 22.80
C TYR A 629 -14.16 -24.86 21.88
N LEU A 630 -13.86 -24.56 20.60
CA LEU A 630 -14.85 -24.23 19.57
C LEU A 630 -15.43 -25.48 18.85
N SER A 631 -15.06 -26.70 19.26
CA SER A 631 -15.49 -27.96 18.63
C SER A 631 -17.01 -28.16 18.56
N GLY A 632 -17.77 -27.48 19.42
CA GLY A 632 -19.23 -27.49 19.42
C GLY A 632 -19.91 -26.63 18.35
N LEU A 633 -19.15 -25.76 17.63
CA LEU A 633 -19.68 -24.88 16.62
C LEU A 633 -19.43 -25.44 15.21
N ALA A 634 -20.44 -25.34 14.33
CA ALA A 634 -20.23 -25.62 12.92
C ALA A 634 -19.50 -24.46 12.22
N VAL A 635 -18.81 -24.75 11.11
CA VAL A 635 -18.09 -23.74 10.32
C VAL A 635 -19.02 -22.61 9.89
N VAL A 636 -20.25 -22.92 9.47
CA VAL A 636 -21.24 -21.91 9.03
C VAL A 636 -21.63 -20.99 10.19
N ASP A 637 -21.83 -21.50 11.39
CA ASP A 637 -22.21 -20.70 12.57
C ASP A 637 -21.07 -19.77 12.98
N TYR A 638 -19.85 -20.25 12.93
CA TYR A 638 -18.67 -19.46 13.22
C TYR A 638 -18.44 -18.34 12.20
N LEU A 639 -18.59 -18.63 10.89
CA LEU A 639 -18.50 -17.61 9.84
C LEU A 639 -19.60 -16.55 9.99
N ALA A 640 -20.84 -16.98 10.28
CA ALA A 640 -21.93 -16.05 10.56
C ALA A 640 -21.64 -15.17 11.78
N LEU A 641 -21.11 -15.75 12.86
CA LEU A 641 -20.72 -15.02 14.06
C LEU A 641 -19.67 -13.94 13.74
N ILE A 642 -18.60 -14.28 13.02
CA ILE A 642 -17.56 -13.31 12.62
C ILE A 642 -18.16 -12.19 11.78
N LEU A 643 -19.01 -12.51 10.79
CA LEU A 643 -19.63 -11.50 9.94
C LEU A 643 -20.50 -10.54 10.77
N VAL A 644 -21.31 -11.07 11.69
CA VAL A 644 -22.13 -10.24 12.58
C VAL A 644 -21.27 -9.37 13.51
N MET A 645 -20.23 -9.93 14.10
CA MET A 645 -19.32 -9.20 14.98
C MET A 645 -18.62 -8.05 14.23
N ARG A 646 -18.10 -8.29 13.04
CA ARG A 646 -17.51 -7.26 12.18
C ARG A 646 -18.51 -6.17 11.83
N TYR A 647 -19.73 -6.55 11.44
CA TYR A 647 -20.79 -5.56 11.14
C TYR A 647 -21.12 -4.68 12.34
N LEU A 648 -21.25 -5.28 13.53
CA LEU A 648 -21.44 -4.53 14.79
C LEU A 648 -20.23 -3.60 15.06
N GLY A 649 -19.02 -4.07 14.82
CA GLY A 649 -17.81 -3.25 14.92
C GLY A 649 -17.88 -1.99 14.04
N PHE A 650 -18.29 -2.12 12.79
CA PHE A 650 -18.49 -0.99 11.87
C PHE A 650 -19.59 -0.05 12.31
N LEU A 651 -20.70 -0.56 12.84
CA LEU A 651 -21.77 0.26 13.41
C LEU A 651 -21.29 1.05 14.65
N LEU A 652 -20.46 0.45 15.50
CA LEU A 652 -19.87 1.12 16.64
C LEU A 652 -18.86 2.19 16.22
N VAL A 653 -18.03 1.94 15.20
CA VAL A 653 -17.18 2.98 14.60
C VAL A 653 -18.03 4.14 14.11
N MET A 654 -19.10 3.88 13.36
CA MET A 654 -20.04 4.91 12.90
C MET A 654 -20.62 5.73 14.07
N ALA A 655 -21.11 5.07 15.11
CA ALA A 655 -21.68 5.73 16.28
C ALA A 655 -20.65 6.62 17.00
N ALA A 656 -19.41 6.13 17.14
CA ALA A 656 -18.32 6.89 17.70
C ALA A 656 -17.93 8.10 16.84
N VAL A 657 -17.85 7.94 15.51
CA VAL A 657 -17.61 9.06 14.58
C VAL A 657 -18.75 10.10 14.67
N TYR A 658 -19.99 9.69 14.85
CA TYR A 658 -21.10 10.61 15.08
C TYR A 658 -20.91 11.44 16.37
N LEU A 659 -20.50 10.80 17.46
CA LEU A 659 -20.22 11.50 18.71
C LEU A 659 -19.08 12.50 18.55
N ILE A 660 -17.99 12.11 17.89
CA ILE A 660 -16.86 12.99 17.61
C ILE A 660 -17.30 14.15 16.70
N SER A 661 -18.05 13.88 15.63
CA SER A 661 -18.58 14.89 14.70
C SER A 661 -19.46 15.94 15.37
N SER A 662 -20.25 15.52 16.37
CA SER A 662 -21.12 16.42 17.10
C SER A 662 -20.39 17.32 18.08
N ARG A 663 -19.17 16.95 18.51
CA ARG A 663 -18.35 17.71 19.48
C ARG A 663 -17.23 18.52 18.85
N ALA A 664 -16.63 17.98 17.77
CA ALA A 664 -15.51 18.63 17.09
C ALA A 664 -15.93 19.85 16.26
N GLU A 665 -17.22 19.97 15.92
CA GLU A 665 -17.83 21.07 15.15
C GLU A 665 -17.16 21.37 13.79
N SER A 666 -16.12 20.60 13.41
CA SER A 666 -15.36 20.71 12.17
C SER A 666 -15.19 19.34 11.52
N PHE A 667 -15.39 19.28 10.19
CA PHE A 667 -15.21 18.05 9.43
C PHE A 667 -13.76 17.52 9.52
N ILE A 668 -12.78 18.41 9.33
CA ILE A 668 -11.36 18.04 9.34
C ILE A 668 -10.96 17.47 10.70
N MET A 669 -11.35 18.15 11.80
CA MET A 669 -11.02 17.68 13.15
C MET A 669 -11.73 16.36 13.48
N THR A 670 -12.96 16.18 13.01
CA THR A 670 -13.68 14.89 13.15
C THR A 670 -12.91 13.75 12.45
N VAL A 671 -12.47 13.96 11.20
CA VAL A 671 -11.70 12.96 10.45
C VAL A 671 -10.40 12.65 11.16
N VAL A 672 -9.66 13.67 11.60
CA VAL A 672 -8.36 13.49 12.28
C VAL A 672 -8.51 12.70 13.58
N TYR A 673 -9.43 13.10 14.46
CA TYR A 673 -9.65 12.37 15.71
C TYR A 673 -10.10 10.94 15.46
N SER A 674 -10.99 10.73 14.48
CA SER A 674 -11.49 9.39 14.15
C SER A 674 -10.40 8.49 13.57
N ILE A 675 -9.54 9.01 12.67
CA ILE A 675 -8.38 8.28 12.14
C ILE A 675 -7.41 7.92 13.28
N SER A 676 -7.10 8.88 14.15
CA SER A 676 -6.17 8.64 15.26
C SER A 676 -6.68 7.59 16.24
N ILE A 677 -7.99 7.52 16.46
CA ILE A 677 -8.59 6.57 17.41
C ILE A 677 -8.80 5.20 16.79
N PHE A 678 -9.29 5.10 15.55
CA PHE A 678 -9.72 3.82 14.96
C PHE A 678 -8.80 3.28 13.87
N ALA A 679 -8.27 4.13 12.99
CA ALA A 679 -7.42 3.67 11.89
C ALA A 679 -5.96 3.47 12.33
N LEU A 680 -5.41 4.37 13.14
CA LEU A 680 -4.02 4.27 13.60
C LEU A 680 -3.71 2.97 14.35
N PRO A 681 -4.53 2.46 15.29
CA PRO A 681 -4.29 1.17 15.92
C PRO A 681 -4.27 0.00 14.94
N LEU A 682 -5.10 0.02 13.88
CA LEU A 682 -5.07 -0.99 12.82
C LEU A 682 -3.80 -0.90 11.96
N VAL A 683 -3.35 0.30 11.63
CA VAL A 683 -2.07 0.50 10.92
C VAL A 683 -0.89 -0.01 11.75
N LEU A 684 -0.87 0.30 13.03
CA LEU A 684 0.16 -0.19 13.95
C LEU A 684 0.09 -1.72 14.15
N TYR A 685 -1.11 -2.29 14.17
CA TYR A 685 -1.29 -3.75 14.16
C TYR A 685 -0.73 -4.37 12.88
N LEU A 686 -1.05 -3.84 11.71
CA LEU A 686 -0.47 -4.25 10.42
C LEU A 686 1.05 -4.13 10.39
N SER A 687 1.60 -3.14 11.08
CA SER A 687 3.05 -3.01 11.26
C SER A 687 3.63 -4.06 12.23
N GLY A 688 2.79 -4.92 12.86
CA GLY A 688 3.16 -6.06 13.70
C GLY A 688 3.17 -5.82 15.21
N VAL A 689 2.54 -4.76 15.70
CA VAL A 689 2.29 -4.59 17.15
C VAL A 689 1.08 -5.45 17.54
N LYS A 690 1.32 -6.74 17.78
CA LYS A 690 0.26 -7.76 17.99
C LYS A 690 -0.69 -7.43 19.15
N VAL A 691 -0.24 -6.72 20.19
CA VAL A 691 -1.06 -6.32 21.36
C VAL A 691 -2.26 -5.46 20.93
N LEU A 692 -2.13 -4.67 19.85
CA LEU A 692 -3.21 -3.81 19.36
C LEU A 692 -4.41 -4.57 18.77
N LYS A 693 -4.29 -5.89 18.56
CA LYS A 693 -5.42 -6.77 18.24
C LYS A 693 -6.55 -6.62 19.28
N TYR A 694 -6.22 -6.44 20.55
CA TYR A 694 -7.15 -6.40 21.68
C TYR A 694 -7.56 -4.99 22.10
N VAL A 695 -7.14 -3.95 21.38
CA VAL A 695 -7.38 -2.55 21.77
C VAL A 695 -8.60 -1.99 21.04
N LEU A 696 -9.43 -1.23 21.78
CA LEU A 696 -10.63 -0.52 21.29
C LEU A 696 -11.62 -1.46 20.57
N LEU A 697 -11.94 -1.15 19.30
CA LEU A 697 -12.88 -1.90 18.48
C LEU A 697 -12.19 -2.96 17.59
N ASN A 698 -10.86 -3.08 17.63
CA ASN A 698 -10.14 -4.07 16.84
C ASN A 698 -10.62 -5.51 17.08
N PRO A 699 -10.96 -5.92 18.32
CA PRO A 699 -11.53 -7.24 18.55
C PRO A 699 -12.81 -7.53 17.78
N LEU A 700 -13.61 -6.53 17.47
CA LEU A 700 -14.83 -6.69 16.69
C LEU A 700 -14.60 -6.62 15.18
N LEU A 701 -13.53 -5.96 14.75
CA LEU A 701 -13.23 -5.72 13.34
C LEU A 701 -12.39 -6.85 12.72
N LEU A 702 -11.57 -7.53 13.53
CA LEU A 702 -10.69 -8.62 13.08
C LEU A 702 -11.36 -9.99 13.29
N GLY A 703 -11.07 -10.95 12.41
CA GLY A 703 -11.65 -12.29 12.48
C GLY A 703 -10.90 -13.25 13.41
N ASN A 704 -9.64 -12.96 13.72
CA ASN A 704 -8.74 -13.86 14.44
C ASN A 704 -8.69 -13.63 15.96
N ILE A 705 -9.81 -13.32 16.58
CA ILE A 705 -9.85 -12.95 18.02
C ILE A 705 -9.81 -14.17 18.94
N PHE A 706 -10.42 -15.25 18.55
CA PHE A 706 -10.62 -16.45 19.36
C PHE A 706 -9.40 -17.37 19.41
#